data_42885858927b77cbb57bc67ce7522aa9
#
_entry.id   42885858927b77cbb57bc67ce7522aa9
#
_cell.length_a   1.000
_cell.length_b   1.000
_cell.length_c   1.000
_cell.angle_alpha   90.00
_cell.angle_beta   90.00
_cell.angle_gamma   90.00
#
_symmetry.space_group_name_H-M   'P 1'
#
loop_
_entity.id
_entity.type
_entity.pdbx_description
1 polymer ?
#
loop_
_entity_poly.entity_id
_entity_poly.type
_entity_poly.pdbx_seq_one_letter_code
_entity_poly.pdbx_strand_id
1 'polypeptide(L)'
;MMVYKNIFTRCPGKKEIQGLLFCLFVISIVSAQNMNPRKVIPLDSGWRFWLGDDPAARQPGFDDSRWRSIELPHDWTIESPVNPPPDGESNGGYFSHGIAWYRKSFVFSDTAKKVVLAFDGVYMNSDVWINGQFLGRKPYGFNGFRYDISEYLKRDGSRNVLTVRVDDSAEPSIRWYAGSGIYRHVRLVVTGYTHFQINGGIYITTPEINTEKATVIAHYIIDPNFFTEEEQQAWAKDPWKIKPQRKELVLRSSVLTLNDSLISNAESKIELESMQKGQPVSQQLIVAKPRLWSDQTPELYRLRSTLLLDGKILDETVTPFGIRSLKFEPDRGLFVNGKSTKLKGVCIHQDAGSFGNAVPIAVWAYRLGLLKEMGCNAIRPSHHPFAPEFYDLCDQMGFYVFDEAFDEWTRDWTFNYTENTRGKAKYGYHLYFNEWHETDLREMLRRDRNHPSVIMYSIGNEIPDQFNDDGWKLAKKLVSICHEEDPTRPVTSACDQSFVSSRNGFMDQLDIAGYNYIDRLYHDSTYLPEHRRFPHRLFLGTETTHALHNWLGVRDNDYVIGDFIWTGIDYLGEAGPFPRRGSSAGTLDISGGKKAGFYQRAAYWRSDPVLQLSVLTGERPQNAWQNQPALLKWNWPDTATLTVRTATNCDEVELFLNKKSMGRKAISPDLYFLDWKLAFQPGELTAIGYIKGKKAAISKLVTAETATKIQISAIPLSITSDVGVYEITVKDKTGQIVIDALNAITVRVEGGGKLIGIDNGDLNYTGSFKTETRNAYHGRLLVTVQKTSPINEAQIIATAPGLSSGRIVISLTSQLHLF
;
A
#
# COMPACT_ATOMS: atom_id res chain seq x y z
N MET A 1 -57.40 19.54 18.86
CA MET A 1 -58.82 19.35 19.08
C MET A 1 -59.26 18.11 18.31
N MET A 2 -59.59 17.07 19.04
CA MET A 2 -60.46 15.92 18.66
C MET A 2 -60.13 15.13 17.40
N VAL A 3 -60.09 13.79 17.32
CA VAL A 3 -60.83 12.77 18.07
C VAL A 3 -60.10 11.43 17.99
N TYR A 4 -59.85 10.83 19.13
CA TYR A 4 -59.64 9.38 19.28
C TYR A 4 -61.00 8.68 19.14
N LYS A 5 -61.06 7.60 18.32
CA LYS A 5 -62.06 6.56 18.57
C LYS A 5 -61.57 5.17 18.12
N ASN A 6 -61.34 4.33 19.09
CA ASN A 6 -61.51 2.86 19.20
C ASN A 6 -61.76 2.05 17.92
N ILE A 7 -60.86 1.06 17.72
CA ILE A 7 -61.27 -0.25 17.19
C ILE A 7 -60.56 -1.33 18.03
N PHE A 8 -61.18 -1.76 19.08
CA PHE A 8 -61.01 -3.10 19.63
C PHE A 8 -62.27 -3.88 19.18
N THR A 9 -62.01 -5.02 18.47
CA THR A 9 -62.73 -6.32 18.52
C THR A 9 -62.60 -7.06 17.22
N ARG A 10 -61.66 -8.06 17.23
CA ARG A 10 -61.89 -9.40 16.66
C ARG A 10 -60.61 -10.22 16.81
N CYS A 11 -60.63 -11.19 17.72
CA CYS A 11 -59.62 -12.24 17.77
C CYS A 11 -59.68 -13.08 16.51
N PRO A 12 -58.56 -13.33 15.82
CA PRO A 12 -58.54 -14.25 14.68
C PRO A 12 -58.73 -15.69 15.16
N GLY A 13 -59.54 -16.47 14.44
CA GLY A 13 -59.88 -17.84 14.78
C GLY A 13 -58.65 -18.77 14.66
N LYS A 14 -58.68 -19.91 15.33
CA LYS A 14 -57.58 -20.93 15.41
C LYS A 14 -56.92 -21.33 14.08
N LYS A 15 -57.60 -21.13 12.95
CA LYS A 15 -57.08 -21.46 11.60
C LYS A 15 -56.05 -20.41 11.09
N GLU A 16 -56.20 -19.13 11.46
CA GLU A 16 -55.29 -18.06 11.02
C GLU A 16 -53.95 -18.10 11.81
N ILE A 17 -53.99 -18.56 13.07
CA ILE A 17 -52.80 -18.79 13.89
C ILE A 17 -51.94 -19.94 13.35
N GLN A 18 -52.57 -20.99 12.80
CA GLN A 18 -51.81 -22.08 12.12
C GLN A 18 -51.17 -21.64 10.80
N GLY A 19 -51.84 -20.79 10.06
CA GLY A 19 -51.25 -20.19 8.84
C GLY A 19 -50.06 -19.26 9.15
N LEU A 20 -50.16 -18.44 10.21
CA LEU A 20 -49.08 -17.54 10.61
C LEU A 20 -47.87 -18.32 11.19
N LEU A 21 -48.13 -19.40 11.96
CA LEU A 21 -47.09 -20.30 12.47
C LEU A 21 -46.39 -21.06 11.33
N PHE A 22 -47.16 -21.47 10.27
CA PHE A 22 -46.58 -22.14 9.14
C PHE A 22 -45.73 -21.18 8.26
N CYS A 23 -46.20 -19.93 8.06
CA CYS A 23 -45.40 -18.90 7.39
C CYS A 23 -44.13 -18.48 8.17
N LEU A 24 -44.19 -18.39 9.50
CA LEU A 24 -43.02 -18.15 10.35
C LEU A 24 -42.06 -19.34 10.37
N PHE A 25 -42.57 -20.59 10.29
CA PHE A 25 -41.75 -21.79 10.21
C PHE A 25 -41.08 -21.95 8.87
N VAL A 26 -41.80 -21.59 7.74
CA VAL A 26 -41.25 -21.60 6.39
C VAL A 26 -40.21 -20.48 6.20
N ILE A 27 -40.43 -19.30 6.77
CA ILE A 27 -39.45 -18.21 6.75
C ILE A 27 -38.21 -18.54 7.59
N SER A 28 -38.37 -19.25 8.72
CA SER A 28 -37.23 -19.72 9.53
C SER A 28 -36.42 -20.84 8.86
N ILE A 29 -37.08 -21.67 8.03
CA ILE A 29 -36.39 -22.75 7.28
C ILE A 29 -35.63 -22.17 6.05
N VAL A 30 -36.13 -21.10 5.42
CA VAL A 30 -35.44 -20.47 4.28
C VAL A 30 -34.23 -19.64 4.73
N SER A 31 -34.21 -19.07 5.94
CA SER A 31 -33.06 -18.33 6.46
C SER A 31 -31.93 -19.21 7.01
N ALA A 32 -32.15 -20.53 7.19
CA ALA A 32 -31.13 -21.47 7.67
C ALA A 32 -30.29 -22.11 6.54
N GLN A 33 -30.57 -21.83 5.25
CA GLN A 33 -29.98 -22.55 4.13
C GLN A 33 -28.81 -21.85 3.43
N ASN A 34 -28.41 -20.61 3.79
CA ASN A 34 -27.37 -19.85 3.09
C ASN A 34 -26.30 -19.29 4.04
N MET A 35 -25.74 -20.08 4.92
CA MET A 35 -24.53 -19.64 5.63
C MET A 35 -23.30 -20.13 4.85
N ASN A 36 -22.53 -19.18 4.30
CA ASN A 36 -21.23 -19.48 3.76
C ASN A 36 -20.36 -20.15 4.84
N PRO A 37 -19.88 -21.38 4.62
CA PRO A 37 -19.07 -22.09 5.58
C PRO A 37 -17.69 -21.43 5.79
N ARG A 38 -17.19 -20.64 4.82
CA ARG A 38 -15.97 -19.85 4.98
C ARG A 38 -16.25 -18.64 5.85
N LYS A 39 -15.45 -18.49 6.90
CA LYS A 39 -15.46 -17.29 7.76
C LYS A 39 -14.05 -16.74 7.88
N VAL A 40 -13.93 -15.43 7.86
CA VAL A 40 -12.69 -14.72 8.19
C VAL A 40 -12.93 -13.97 9.49
N ILE A 41 -12.18 -14.33 10.52
CA ILE A 41 -12.32 -13.76 11.87
C ILE A 41 -11.09 -12.91 12.16
N PRO A 42 -11.22 -11.59 12.29
CA PRO A 42 -10.07 -10.72 12.63
C PRO A 42 -9.62 -11.02 14.08
N LEU A 43 -8.32 -11.04 14.28
CA LEU A 43 -7.70 -11.21 15.58
C LEU A 43 -6.92 -9.97 16.03
N ASP A 44 -7.20 -8.80 15.50
CA ASP A 44 -6.40 -7.59 15.70
C ASP A 44 -6.55 -6.97 17.10
N SER A 45 -7.69 -7.17 17.75
CA SER A 45 -7.97 -6.55 19.06
C SER A 45 -7.47 -7.38 20.25
N GLY A 46 -7.14 -6.69 21.35
CA GLY A 46 -6.95 -7.32 22.67
C GLY A 46 -5.67 -8.18 22.77
N TRP A 47 -4.58 -7.75 22.19
CA TRP A 47 -3.27 -8.36 22.36
C TRP A 47 -2.58 -7.86 23.63
N ARG A 48 -1.73 -8.72 24.21
CA ARG A 48 -0.76 -8.38 25.25
C ARG A 48 0.62 -8.27 24.61
N PHE A 49 1.35 -7.20 24.95
CA PHE A 49 2.65 -6.87 24.36
C PHE A 49 3.70 -6.63 25.44
N TRP A 50 4.88 -7.20 25.22
CA TRP A 50 6.07 -6.99 26.05
C TRP A 50 7.30 -6.79 25.18
N LEU A 51 8.03 -5.70 25.39
CA LEU A 51 9.34 -5.47 24.78
C LEU A 51 10.42 -6.00 25.71
N GLY A 52 11.15 -7.00 25.26
CA GLY A 52 12.13 -7.80 26.00
C GLY A 52 12.00 -9.27 25.64
N ASP A 53 12.98 -10.10 26.04
CA ASP A 53 12.96 -11.54 25.75
C ASP A 53 12.66 -12.34 27.02
N ASP A 54 11.53 -13.02 27.05
CA ASP A 54 11.15 -13.98 28.09
C ASP A 54 10.63 -15.28 27.43
N PRO A 55 11.51 -16.26 27.20
CA PRO A 55 11.12 -17.52 26.57
C PRO A 55 10.04 -18.32 27.31
N ALA A 56 9.76 -18.03 28.59
CA ALA A 56 8.66 -18.67 29.32
C ALA A 56 7.29 -18.22 28.78
N ALA A 57 7.22 -17.07 28.11
CA ALA A 57 6.00 -16.53 27.53
C ALA A 57 5.34 -17.44 26.49
N ARG A 58 6.08 -18.40 25.90
CA ARG A 58 5.53 -19.44 25.00
C ARG A 58 4.55 -20.39 25.69
N GLN A 59 4.61 -20.48 27.02
CA GLN A 59 3.75 -21.41 27.79
C GLN A 59 2.33 -20.85 27.92
N PRO A 60 1.28 -21.66 27.74
CA PRO A 60 -0.11 -21.21 27.87
C PRO A 60 -0.46 -20.60 29.22
N GLY A 61 0.12 -21.15 30.30
CA GLY A 61 -0.12 -20.69 31.66
C GLY A 61 0.73 -19.51 32.12
N PHE A 62 1.53 -18.89 31.26
CA PHE A 62 2.34 -17.73 31.61
C PHE A 62 1.45 -16.54 32.00
N ASP A 63 1.82 -15.85 33.09
CA ASP A 63 1.11 -14.66 33.56
C ASP A 63 1.53 -13.41 32.78
N ASP A 64 0.69 -12.99 31.84
CA ASP A 64 0.86 -11.78 31.03
C ASP A 64 0.02 -10.60 31.54
N SER A 65 -0.50 -10.65 32.77
CA SER A 65 -1.38 -9.61 33.36
C SER A 65 -0.71 -8.22 33.42
N ARG A 66 0.62 -8.18 33.56
CA ARG A 66 1.44 -6.95 33.60
C ARG A 66 1.80 -6.42 32.20
N TRP A 67 1.53 -7.18 31.15
CA TRP A 67 1.85 -6.76 29.81
C TRP A 67 0.87 -5.69 29.32
N ARG A 68 1.36 -4.79 28.51
CA ARG A 68 0.56 -3.73 27.92
C ARG A 68 -0.49 -4.30 26.97
N SER A 69 -1.71 -3.77 27.02
CA SER A 69 -2.75 -4.08 26.03
C SER A 69 -2.56 -3.23 24.80
N ILE A 70 -2.60 -3.85 23.62
CA ILE A 70 -2.46 -3.20 22.33
C ILE A 70 -3.46 -3.74 21.32
N GLU A 71 -3.63 -2.97 20.25
CA GLU A 71 -4.36 -3.37 19.04
C GLU A 71 -3.37 -3.53 17.88
N LEU A 72 -3.67 -4.43 16.94
CA LEU A 72 -2.94 -4.57 15.68
C LEU A 72 -3.62 -3.74 14.57
N PRO A 73 -2.89 -3.33 13.56
CA PRO A 73 -1.43 -3.38 13.34
C PRO A 73 -0.63 -2.58 14.36
N HIS A 74 0.57 -3.07 14.72
CA HIS A 74 1.40 -2.46 15.76
C HIS A 74 2.89 -2.45 15.39
N ASP A 75 3.49 -1.27 15.41
CA ASP A 75 4.91 -1.03 15.24
C ASP A 75 5.42 -0.33 16.50
N TRP A 76 6.27 -1.01 17.28
CA TRP A 76 6.70 -0.44 18.56
C TRP A 76 7.84 0.57 18.45
N THR A 77 8.58 0.57 17.33
CA THR A 77 9.80 1.38 17.21
C THR A 77 9.51 2.89 17.24
N ILE A 78 8.31 3.28 16.76
CA ILE A 78 7.88 4.70 16.77
C ILE A 78 7.37 5.20 18.13
N GLU A 79 7.29 4.34 19.12
CA GLU A 79 6.70 4.69 20.43
C GLU A 79 7.71 5.37 21.36
N SER A 80 8.99 5.17 21.12
CA SER A 80 10.09 5.75 21.91
C SER A 80 10.77 6.90 21.18
N PRO A 81 11.38 7.84 21.92
CA PRO A 81 12.32 8.80 21.34
C PRO A 81 13.49 8.07 20.66
N VAL A 82 14.01 8.66 19.59
CA VAL A 82 15.19 8.15 18.89
C VAL A 82 16.48 8.73 19.51
N ASN A 83 17.53 7.92 19.53
CA ASN A 83 18.84 8.30 20.00
C ASN A 83 19.89 7.82 19.00
N PRO A 84 20.98 8.58 18.80
CA PRO A 84 22.04 8.11 17.93
C PRO A 84 22.68 6.84 18.55
N PRO A 85 22.84 5.75 17.78
CA PRO A 85 23.54 4.57 18.25
C PRO A 85 25.04 4.88 18.45
N PRO A 86 25.73 4.15 19.34
CA PRO A 86 27.15 4.37 19.63
C PRO A 86 28.07 4.21 18.41
N ASP A 87 27.69 3.36 17.45
CA ASP A 87 28.42 3.09 16.21
C ASP A 87 28.11 4.08 15.08
N GLY A 88 27.14 4.99 15.27
CA GLY A 88 26.73 5.98 14.30
C GLY A 88 25.89 5.43 13.14
N GLU A 89 25.41 4.18 13.23
CA GLU A 89 24.56 3.57 12.20
C GLU A 89 23.25 4.33 12.02
N SER A 90 22.95 4.72 10.79
CA SER A 90 21.81 5.61 10.48
C SER A 90 20.76 5.02 9.54
N ASN A 91 20.98 3.81 9.02
CA ASN A 91 20.12 3.25 7.97
C ASN A 91 18.67 3.09 8.40
N GLY A 92 18.42 2.52 9.58
CA GLY A 92 17.10 2.38 10.15
C GLY A 92 16.48 3.69 10.67
N GLY A 93 17.19 4.85 10.65
CA GLY A 93 16.67 6.14 11.11
C GLY A 93 16.76 6.36 12.61
N TYR A 94 17.69 5.70 13.30
CA TYR A 94 17.95 5.82 14.75
C TYR A 94 16.84 5.27 15.65
N PHE A 95 15.95 4.43 15.13
CA PHE A 95 14.91 3.77 15.90
C PHE A 95 15.48 2.59 16.69
N SER A 96 14.84 2.28 17.82
CA SER A 96 15.26 1.17 18.68
C SER A 96 14.73 -0.16 18.15
N HIS A 97 15.60 -1.14 18.12
CA HIS A 97 15.31 -2.53 17.72
C HIS A 97 15.34 -3.45 18.95
N GLY A 98 14.94 -4.71 18.79
CA GLY A 98 14.98 -5.65 19.91
C GLY A 98 14.12 -6.88 19.72
N ILE A 99 13.83 -7.54 20.84
CA ILE A 99 12.95 -8.70 20.90
C ILE A 99 11.67 -8.31 21.58
N ALA A 100 10.53 -8.74 21.02
CA ALA A 100 9.24 -8.51 21.63
C ALA A 100 8.37 -9.76 21.59
N TRP A 101 7.46 -9.85 22.54
CA TRP A 101 6.47 -10.90 22.65
C TRP A 101 5.07 -10.35 22.58
N TYR A 102 4.24 -11.05 21.82
CA TYR A 102 2.82 -10.80 21.68
C TYR A 102 2.04 -12.02 22.13
N ARG A 103 0.97 -11.82 22.90
CA ARG A 103 0.08 -12.88 23.35
C ARG A 103 -1.37 -12.48 23.15
N LYS A 104 -2.18 -13.44 22.70
CA LYS A 104 -3.62 -13.26 22.56
C LYS A 104 -4.36 -14.47 23.06
N SER A 105 -5.29 -14.24 23.98
CA SER A 105 -6.24 -15.25 24.44
C SER A 105 -7.57 -15.10 23.71
N PHE A 106 -8.11 -16.20 23.21
CA PHE A 106 -9.41 -16.22 22.54
C PHE A 106 -10.13 -17.55 22.77
N VAL A 107 -11.46 -17.52 22.64
CA VAL A 107 -12.30 -18.73 22.70
C VAL A 107 -12.71 -19.08 21.27
N PHE A 108 -12.64 -20.37 20.96
CA PHE A 108 -13.08 -20.89 19.66
C PHE A 108 -14.02 -22.07 19.89
N SER A 109 -15.29 -21.91 19.54
CA SER A 109 -16.33 -22.91 19.74
C SER A 109 -16.97 -23.44 18.45
N ASP A 110 -16.46 -22.95 17.28
CA ASP A 110 -16.95 -23.42 15.99
C ASP A 110 -16.52 -24.87 15.75
N THR A 111 -17.47 -25.69 15.29
CA THR A 111 -17.25 -27.09 14.88
C THR A 111 -16.58 -27.20 13.51
N ALA A 112 -16.17 -26.07 12.94
CA ALA A 112 -15.45 -26.01 11.67
C ALA A 112 -14.24 -26.95 11.66
N LYS A 113 -14.02 -27.56 10.53
CA LYS A 113 -13.06 -28.65 10.38
C LYS A 113 -11.65 -28.16 10.12
N LYS A 114 -11.50 -27.05 9.41
CA LYS A 114 -10.22 -26.43 9.10
C LYS A 114 -10.15 -24.99 9.62
N VAL A 115 -9.09 -24.68 10.31
CA VAL A 115 -8.82 -23.33 10.83
C VAL A 115 -7.37 -22.97 10.53
N VAL A 116 -7.18 -21.95 9.70
CA VAL A 116 -5.87 -21.44 9.32
C VAL A 116 -5.66 -20.09 9.96
N LEU A 117 -4.59 -19.97 10.72
CA LEU A 117 -4.09 -18.72 11.25
C LEU A 117 -3.27 -18.01 10.17
N ALA A 118 -3.64 -16.79 9.81
CA ALA A 118 -2.99 -16.02 8.78
C ALA A 118 -2.45 -14.70 9.33
N PHE A 119 -1.20 -14.42 9.02
CA PHE A 119 -0.53 -13.14 9.26
C PHE A 119 -0.24 -12.48 7.92
N ASP A 120 -0.51 -11.18 7.79
CA ASP A 120 -0.19 -10.43 6.57
C ASP A 120 1.24 -9.88 6.57
N GLY A 121 1.87 -9.78 7.74
CA GLY A 121 3.27 -9.38 7.89
C GLY A 121 3.69 -9.20 9.33
N VAL A 122 4.87 -9.70 9.66
CA VAL A 122 5.52 -9.55 10.99
C VAL A 122 7.01 -9.30 10.76
N TYR A 123 7.52 -8.14 11.13
CA TYR A 123 8.92 -7.81 10.97
C TYR A 123 9.66 -7.97 12.29
N MET A 124 10.67 -8.84 12.37
CA MET A 124 11.07 -9.97 11.53
C MET A 124 11.40 -11.21 12.41
N ASN A 125 11.88 -12.31 11.78
CA ASN A 125 12.26 -13.54 12.50
C ASN A 125 11.21 -14.01 13.50
N SER A 126 9.94 -14.05 13.06
CA SER A 126 8.82 -14.36 13.96
C SER A 126 8.70 -15.85 14.23
N ASP A 127 8.65 -16.21 15.52
CA ASP A 127 8.30 -17.55 16.00
C ASP A 127 6.86 -17.55 16.51
N VAL A 128 6.07 -18.56 16.17
CA VAL A 128 4.64 -18.62 16.50
C VAL A 128 4.29 -19.91 17.24
N TRP A 129 3.46 -19.79 18.30
CA TRP A 129 2.93 -20.91 19.07
C TRP A 129 1.42 -20.76 19.28
N ILE A 130 0.71 -21.89 19.26
CA ILE A 130 -0.67 -22.00 19.71
C ILE A 130 -0.75 -23.01 20.85
N ASN A 131 -1.30 -22.62 22.00
CA ASN A 131 -1.42 -23.46 23.18
C ASN A 131 -0.08 -24.12 23.63
N GLY A 132 1.05 -23.43 23.37
CA GLY A 132 2.40 -23.92 23.65
C GLY A 132 3.01 -24.80 22.57
N GLN A 133 2.23 -25.22 21.57
CA GLN A 133 2.71 -25.94 20.40
C GLN A 133 3.39 -24.96 19.42
N PHE A 134 4.63 -25.21 19.06
CA PHE A 134 5.37 -24.44 18.07
C PHE A 134 4.83 -24.73 16.68
N LEU A 135 4.44 -23.68 15.94
CA LEU A 135 3.92 -23.76 14.58
C LEU A 135 5.00 -23.59 13.51
N GLY A 136 5.97 -22.73 13.78
CA GLY A 136 7.05 -22.45 12.84
C GLY A 136 7.68 -21.07 13.02
N ARG A 137 8.75 -20.85 12.24
CA ARG A 137 9.48 -19.57 12.12
C ARG A 137 9.27 -18.97 10.73
N LYS A 138 9.15 -17.65 10.67
CA LYS A 138 9.16 -16.86 9.43
C LYS A 138 10.22 -15.78 9.51
N PRO A 139 11.32 -15.89 8.73
CA PRO A 139 12.39 -14.88 8.74
C PRO A 139 12.02 -13.61 7.98
N TYR A 140 11.45 -13.74 6.78
CA TYR A 140 11.12 -12.60 5.91
C TYR A 140 9.92 -11.81 6.45
N GLY A 141 10.15 -10.56 6.79
CA GLY A 141 9.17 -9.73 7.49
C GLY A 141 8.10 -9.09 6.62
N PHE A 142 8.23 -9.10 5.28
CA PHE A 142 7.38 -8.32 4.37
C PHE A 142 6.28 -9.13 3.69
N ASN A 143 6.32 -10.45 3.77
CA ASN A 143 5.28 -11.33 3.25
C ASN A 143 4.33 -11.84 4.33
N GLY A 144 3.11 -12.19 3.90
CA GLY A 144 2.19 -12.97 4.71
C GLY A 144 2.65 -14.42 4.86
N PHE A 145 2.13 -15.08 5.89
CA PHE A 145 2.33 -16.50 6.11
C PHE A 145 1.16 -17.12 6.90
N ARG A 146 1.07 -18.45 6.86
CA ARG A 146 -0.10 -19.17 7.39
C ARG A 146 0.31 -20.44 8.08
N TYR A 147 -0.48 -20.79 9.11
CA TYR A 147 -0.37 -22.07 9.81
C TYR A 147 -1.74 -22.73 9.94
N ASP A 148 -1.84 -24.01 9.62
CA ASP A 148 -2.99 -24.82 9.97
C ASP A 148 -2.94 -25.11 11.47
N ILE A 149 -3.94 -24.63 12.20
CA ILE A 149 -4.03 -24.78 13.65
C ILE A 149 -5.18 -25.70 14.08
N SER A 150 -5.81 -26.39 13.14
CA SER A 150 -7.05 -27.14 13.33
C SER A 150 -6.98 -28.14 14.47
N GLU A 151 -5.85 -28.87 14.57
CA GLU A 151 -5.64 -29.93 15.57
C GLU A 151 -5.18 -29.41 16.92
N TYR A 152 -4.69 -28.17 17.00
CA TYR A 152 -4.15 -27.58 18.21
C TYR A 152 -5.15 -26.74 18.98
N LEU A 153 -6.35 -26.50 18.41
CA LEU A 153 -7.38 -25.66 19.00
C LEU A 153 -8.20 -26.45 20.06
N LYS A 154 -8.39 -25.81 21.19
CA LYS A 154 -9.37 -26.19 22.20
C LYS A 154 -10.73 -25.69 21.73
N ARG A 155 -11.69 -26.61 21.61
CA ARG A 155 -13.05 -26.35 21.10
C ARG A 155 -14.14 -26.54 22.15
N ASP A 156 -13.74 -26.85 23.36
CA ASP A 156 -14.61 -27.12 24.53
C ASP A 156 -15.07 -25.85 25.27
N GLY A 157 -14.82 -24.68 24.68
CA GLY A 157 -15.11 -23.40 25.33
C GLY A 157 -13.96 -22.87 26.20
N SER A 158 -12.89 -23.63 26.38
CA SER A 158 -11.70 -23.16 27.08
C SER A 158 -10.88 -22.17 26.20
N ARG A 159 -10.00 -21.42 26.86
CA ARG A 159 -9.17 -20.40 26.16
C ARG A 159 -8.06 -21.04 25.36
N ASN A 160 -7.91 -20.60 24.14
CA ASN A 160 -6.72 -20.78 23.32
C ASN A 160 -5.77 -19.60 23.55
N VAL A 161 -4.48 -19.85 23.52
CA VAL A 161 -3.42 -18.84 23.67
C VAL A 161 -2.53 -18.88 22.46
N LEU A 162 -2.56 -17.81 21.65
CA LEU A 162 -1.65 -17.54 20.56
C LEU A 162 -0.49 -16.71 21.10
N THR A 163 0.73 -17.11 20.78
CA THR A 163 1.96 -16.42 21.19
C THR A 163 2.86 -16.20 19.98
N VAL A 164 3.40 -15.00 19.84
CA VAL A 164 4.33 -14.62 18.77
C VAL A 164 5.55 -13.94 19.41
N ARG A 165 6.73 -14.45 19.12
CA ARG A 165 8.01 -13.79 19.40
C ARG A 165 8.50 -13.16 18.12
N VAL A 166 8.86 -11.89 18.18
CA VAL A 166 9.45 -11.13 17.07
C VAL A 166 10.87 -10.76 17.46
N ASP A 167 11.84 -11.10 16.62
CA ASP A 167 13.25 -10.86 16.89
C ASP A 167 13.88 -9.98 15.80
N ASP A 168 13.93 -8.67 16.08
CA ASP A 168 14.57 -7.65 15.27
C ASP A 168 15.78 -7.04 16.03
N SER A 169 16.49 -7.86 16.79
CA SER A 169 17.62 -7.42 17.62
C SER A 169 18.95 -7.34 16.86
N ALA A 170 19.04 -8.06 15.74
CA ALA A 170 20.26 -8.08 14.93
C ALA A 170 20.20 -7.01 13.83
N GLU A 171 20.90 -5.89 14.06
CA GLU A 171 20.94 -4.75 13.16
C GLU A 171 22.37 -4.43 12.66
N PRO A 172 22.52 -3.84 11.48
CA PRO A 172 21.50 -3.46 10.49
C PRO A 172 20.97 -4.67 9.71
N SER A 173 19.63 -4.78 9.64
CA SER A 173 18.94 -5.83 8.90
C SER A 173 18.48 -5.38 7.50
N ILE A 174 18.40 -4.06 7.28
CA ILE A 174 17.94 -3.43 6.03
C ILE A 174 18.55 -2.02 5.89
N ARG A 175 18.39 -1.40 4.72
CA ARG A 175 18.95 -0.07 4.40
C ARG A 175 18.06 1.11 4.77
N TRP A 176 16.77 0.87 5.04
CA TRP A 176 15.77 1.90 5.39
C TRP A 176 15.02 1.50 6.67
N TYR A 177 14.02 2.24 7.05
CA TYR A 177 13.17 1.93 8.20
C TYR A 177 12.20 0.80 7.88
N ALA A 178 12.34 -0.32 8.53
CA ALA A 178 11.44 -1.47 8.40
C ALA A 178 10.36 -1.55 9.48
N GLY A 179 10.50 -0.79 10.57
CA GLY A 179 9.67 -0.95 11.75
C GLY A 179 9.88 -2.31 12.43
N SER A 180 9.12 -2.61 13.48
CA SER A 180 9.17 -3.91 14.14
C SER A 180 7.85 -4.27 14.78
N GLY A 181 7.43 -5.53 14.65
CA GLY A 181 6.24 -6.05 15.28
C GLY A 181 5.28 -6.75 14.34
N ILE A 182 4.07 -7.02 14.85
CA ILE A 182 2.94 -7.46 14.03
C ILE A 182 2.31 -6.21 13.41
N TYR A 183 2.92 -5.73 12.34
CA TYR A 183 2.59 -4.43 11.75
C TYR A 183 1.51 -4.49 10.66
N ARG A 184 0.94 -5.69 10.41
CA ARG A 184 -0.20 -5.94 9.53
C ARG A 184 -1.23 -6.80 10.24
N HIS A 185 -2.34 -7.10 9.58
CA HIS A 185 -3.47 -7.80 10.16
C HIS A 185 -3.21 -9.27 10.47
N VAL A 186 -3.92 -9.78 11.47
CA VAL A 186 -3.96 -11.21 11.84
C VAL A 186 -5.41 -11.68 11.82
N ARG A 187 -5.64 -12.88 11.25
CA ARG A 187 -6.99 -13.44 11.13
C ARG A 187 -7.01 -14.95 11.19
N LEU A 188 -8.17 -15.50 11.56
CA LEU A 188 -8.48 -16.92 11.36
C LEU A 188 -9.31 -17.05 10.10
N VAL A 189 -8.90 -17.93 9.20
CA VAL A 189 -9.69 -18.39 8.07
C VAL A 189 -10.26 -19.75 8.41
N VAL A 190 -11.59 -19.82 8.54
CA VAL A 190 -12.31 -21.00 8.99
C VAL A 190 -13.06 -21.56 7.79
N THR A 191 -12.87 -22.86 7.50
CA THR A 191 -13.48 -23.51 6.32
C THR A 191 -13.94 -24.94 6.66
N GLY A 192 -14.66 -25.57 5.75
CA GLY A 192 -14.81 -27.02 5.71
C GLY A 192 -13.51 -27.71 5.29
N TYR A 193 -13.49 -29.03 5.24
CA TYR A 193 -12.32 -29.78 4.74
C TYR A 193 -12.10 -29.54 3.25
N THR A 194 -13.17 -29.50 2.46
CA THR A 194 -13.12 -29.19 1.03
C THR A 194 -13.36 -27.71 0.84
N HIS A 195 -12.39 -27.00 0.32
CA HIS A 195 -12.41 -25.55 0.15
C HIS A 195 -11.47 -25.10 -0.96
N PHE A 196 -11.66 -23.89 -1.49
CA PHE A 196 -10.65 -23.24 -2.33
C PHE A 196 -9.40 -22.97 -1.51
N GLN A 197 -8.24 -23.26 -2.05
CA GLN A 197 -6.95 -22.98 -1.38
C GLN A 197 -6.91 -21.52 -0.90
N ILE A 198 -6.46 -21.31 0.33
CA ILE A 198 -6.60 -20.01 1.01
C ILE A 198 -5.73 -18.93 0.34
N ASN A 199 -4.54 -19.26 -0.15
CA ASN A 199 -3.70 -18.35 -0.90
C ASN A 199 -3.51 -18.86 -2.33
N GLY A 200 -3.87 -18.03 -3.31
CA GLY A 200 -3.71 -18.35 -4.71
C GLY A 200 -4.67 -19.44 -5.23
N GLY A 201 -5.70 -19.81 -4.44
CA GLY A 201 -6.69 -20.81 -4.85
C GLY A 201 -7.58 -20.39 -6.00
N ILE A 202 -7.61 -19.09 -6.32
CA ILE A 202 -8.33 -18.52 -7.45
C ILE A 202 -7.38 -17.64 -8.24
N TYR A 203 -7.26 -17.91 -9.53
CA TYR A 203 -6.51 -17.09 -10.46
C TYR A 203 -7.35 -16.73 -11.67
N ILE A 204 -7.45 -15.44 -11.98
CA ILE A 204 -8.32 -14.89 -13.00
C ILE A 204 -7.50 -14.29 -14.13
N THR A 205 -7.79 -14.72 -15.37
CA THR A 205 -7.18 -14.14 -16.56
C THR A 205 -8.23 -13.65 -17.54
N THR A 206 -7.87 -12.68 -18.38
CA THR A 206 -8.73 -12.10 -19.41
C THR A 206 -8.04 -12.16 -20.78
N PRO A 207 -7.87 -13.37 -21.38
CA PRO A 207 -7.02 -13.57 -22.56
C PRO A 207 -7.54 -12.91 -23.83
N GLU A 208 -8.85 -12.75 -23.95
CA GLU A 208 -9.48 -12.14 -25.12
C GLU A 208 -10.38 -11.00 -24.72
N ILE A 209 -10.11 -9.82 -25.23
CA ILE A 209 -10.86 -8.59 -24.93
C ILE A 209 -11.08 -7.81 -26.23
N ASN A 210 -12.34 -7.45 -26.49
CA ASN A 210 -12.72 -6.49 -27.51
C ASN A 210 -13.93 -5.67 -27.03
N THR A 211 -14.43 -4.78 -27.87
CA THR A 211 -15.56 -3.89 -27.56
C THR A 211 -16.87 -4.65 -27.27
N GLU A 212 -17.04 -5.84 -27.83
CA GLU A 212 -18.28 -6.61 -27.73
C GLU A 212 -18.25 -7.61 -26.57
N LYS A 213 -17.08 -8.17 -26.26
CA LYS A 213 -16.94 -9.18 -25.23
C LYS A 213 -15.54 -9.23 -24.62
N ALA A 214 -15.47 -9.71 -23.39
CA ALA A 214 -14.26 -10.22 -22.77
C ALA A 214 -14.45 -11.68 -22.34
N THR A 215 -13.44 -12.50 -22.59
CA THR A 215 -13.35 -13.85 -22.07
C THR A 215 -12.63 -13.81 -20.73
N VAL A 216 -13.32 -14.21 -19.66
CA VAL A 216 -12.77 -14.36 -18.32
C VAL A 216 -12.54 -15.83 -18.05
N ILE A 217 -11.32 -16.22 -17.75
CA ILE A 217 -10.99 -17.60 -17.35
C ILE A 217 -10.61 -17.58 -15.88
N ALA A 218 -11.34 -18.31 -15.06
CA ALA A 218 -11.06 -18.49 -13.65
C ALA A 218 -10.48 -19.89 -13.42
N HIS A 219 -9.29 -19.96 -12.85
CA HIS A 219 -8.59 -21.18 -12.48
C HIS A 219 -8.72 -21.40 -10.98
N TYR A 220 -9.01 -22.64 -10.59
CA TYR A 220 -9.28 -22.99 -9.20
C TYR A 220 -8.35 -24.11 -8.72
N ILE A 221 -7.74 -23.89 -7.59
CA ILE A 221 -7.07 -24.94 -6.80
C ILE A 221 -7.95 -25.21 -5.60
N ILE A 222 -8.45 -26.43 -5.51
CA ILE A 222 -9.36 -26.87 -4.45
C ILE A 222 -8.60 -27.87 -3.57
N ASP A 223 -8.67 -27.70 -2.27
CA ASP A 223 -8.13 -28.68 -1.32
C ASP A 223 -9.10 -29.87 -1.24
N PRO A 224 -8.66 -31.07 -1.63
CA PRO A 224 -9.55 -32.19 -1.92
C PRO A 224 -9.89 -33.07 -0.72
N ASN A 225 -10.07 -32.52 0.45
CA ASN A 225 -10.35 -33.36 1.63
C ASN A 225 -11.85 -33.69 1.73
N PHE A 226 -12.30 -34.65 0.94
CA PHE A 226 -13.72 -35.02 0.75
C PHE A 226 -14.32 -35.93 1.82
N PHE A 227 -13.51 -36.46 2.72
CA PHE A 227 -13.97 -37.44 3.66
C PHE A 227 -14.41 -36.79 4.98
N THR A 228 -15.51 -37.26 5.55
CA THR A 228 -15.78 -37.04 6.97
C THR A 228 -14.67 -37.70 7.80
N GLU A 229 -14.50 -37.29 9.05
CA GLU A 229 -13.54 -37.96 9.95
C GLU A 229 -13.72 -39.46 10.02
N GLU A 230 -14.97 -39.92 10.06
CA GLU A 230 -15.34 -41.33 10.08
C GLU A 230 -14.91 -42.03 8.77
N GLU A 231 -15.17 -41.37 7.61
CA GLU A 231 -14.76 -41.86 6.31
C GLU A 231 -13.23 -41.86 6.18
N GLN A 232 -12.51 -40.85 6.70
CA GLN A 232 -11.06 -40.81 6.72
C GLN A 232 -10.44 -41.92 7.60
N GLN A 233 -10.97 -42.10 8.79
CA GLN A 233 -10.55 -43.16 9.71
C GLN A 233 -10.83 -44.53 9.14
N ALA A 234 -11.95 -44.70 8.48
CA ALA A 234 -12.33 -45.96 7.85
C ALA A 234 -11.48 -46.21 6.60
N TRP A 235 -11.17 -45.21 5.77
CA TRP A 235 -10.27 -45.28 4.60
C TRP A 235 -8.83 -45.57 5.02
N ALA A 236 -8.33 -44.95 6.10
CA ALA A 236 -7.01 -45.24 6.66
C ALA A 236 -6.88 -46.69 7.18
N LYS A 237 -7.97 -47.29 7.61
CA LYS A 237 -8.00 -48.69 8.07
C LYS A 237 -8.13 -49.70 6.92
N ASP A 238 -8.89 -49.37 5.88
CA ASP A 238 -9.09 -50.26 4.74
C ASP A 238 -9.52 -49.47 3.48
N PRO A 239 -8.53 -48.95 2.69
CA PRO A 239 -8.79 -48.14 1.50
C PRO A 239 -9.66 -48.82 0.43
N TRP A 240 -9.77 -50.15 0.47
CA TRP A 240 -10.49 -50.92 -0.54
C TRP A 240 -11.95 -51.18 -0.21
N LYS A 241 -12.35 -50.93 1.03
CA LYS A 241 -13.74 -51.14 1.48
C LYS A 241 -14.64 -49.92 1.30
N ILE A 242 -14.09 -48.73 1.21
CA ILE A 242 -14.88 -47.53 1.02
C ILE A 242 -14.83 -47.10 -0.44
N LYS A 243 -15.85 -47.47 -1.21
CA LYS A 243 -16.17 -46.79 -2.44
C LYS A 243 -16.88 -45.50 -2.03
N PRO A 244 -16.26 -44.30 -2.28
CA PRO A 244 -16.98 -43.05 -2.04
C PRO A 244 -18.29 -43.12 -2.81
N GLN A 245 -19.42 -42.98 -2.14
CA GLN A 245 -20.68 -42.72 -2.86
C GLN A 245 -20.36 -41.54 -3.79
N ARG A 246 -20.68 -41.67 -5.09
CA ARG A 246 -20.45 -40.61 -6.07
C ARG A 246 -21.26 -39.40 -5.63
N LYS A 247 -20.63 -38.53 -4.84
CA LYS A 247 -21.17 -37.24 -4.47
C LYS A 247 -20.92 -36.27 -5.63
N GLU A 248 -21.91 -35.53 -6.00
CA GLU A 248 -21.81 -34.56 -7.09
C GLU A 248 -21.19 -33.27 -6.56
N LEU A 249 -19.93 -33.03 -6.89
CA LEU A 249 -19.26 -31.77 -6.60
C LEU A 249 -19.46 -30.82 -7.78
N VAL A 250 -20.00 -29.66 -7.50
CA VAL A 250 -20.30 -28.62 -8.49
C VAL A 250 -19.53 -27.34 -8.14
N LEU A 251 -18.88 -26.78 -9.15
CA LEU A 251 -18.27 -25.47 -9.11
C LEU A 251 -19.19 -24.50 -9.86
N ARG A 252 -19.58 -23.43 -9.18
CA ARG A 252 -20.34 -22.32 -9.74
C ARG A 252 -19.53 -21.04 -9.65
N SER A 253 -19.36 -20.36 -10.78
CA SER A 253 -18.71 -19.05 -10.87
C SER A 253 -19.68 -18.01 -11.38
N SER A 254 -19.70 -16.83 -10.76
CA SER A 254 -20.57 -15.71 -11.15
C SER A 254 -19.78 -14.42 -11.20
N VAL A 255 -19.74 -13.78 -12.38
CA VAL A 255 -19.18 -12.42 -12.52
C VAL A 255 -20.27 -11.42 -12.13
N LEU A 256 -19.95 -10.56 -11.21
CA LEU A 256 -20.82 -9.54 -10.65
C LEU A 256 -20.23 -8.14 -10.84
N THR A 257 -21.09 -7.13 -10.90
CA THR A 257 -20.68 -5.73 -10.69
C THR A 257 -20.33 -5.51 -9.21
N LEU A 258 -19.75 -4.35 -8.89
CA LEU A 258 -19.52 -3.94 -7.47
C LEU A 258 -20.82 -3.85 -6.66
N ASN A 259 -21.96 -3.64 -7.32
CA ASN A 259 -23.30 -3.59 -6.69
C ASN A 259 -24.04 -4.94 -6.74
N ASP A 260 -23.31 -6.06 -6.82
CA ASP A 260 -23.83 -7.44 -6.82
C ASP A 260 -24.79 -7.81 -7.99
N SER A 261 -24.84 -7.00 -9.05
CA SER A 261 -25.63 -7.34 -10.23
C SER A 261 -24.93 -8.43 -11.04
N LEU A 262 -25.64 -9.54 -11.31
CA LEU A 262 -25.12 -10.66 -12.10
C LEU A 262 -24.90 -10.25 -13.56
N ILE A 263 -23.70 -10.53 -14.08
CA ILE A 263 -23.32 -10.29 -15.47
C ILE A 263 -23.21 -11.58 -16.24
N SER A 264 -22.55 -12.59 -15.68
CA SER A 264 -22.27 -13.87 -16.32
C SER A 264 -22.12 -14.95 -15.27
N ASN A 265 -22.49 -16.17 -15.61
CA ASN A 265 -22.30 -17.33 -14.73
C ASN A 265 -21.88 -18.56 -15.52
N ALA A 266 -21.18 -19.47 -14.86
CA ALA A 266 -20.83 -20.79 -15.33
C ALA A 266 -20.99 -21.81 -14.20
N GLU A 267 -21.39 -23.03 -14.56
CA GLU A 267 -21.48 -24.14 -13.63
C GLU A 267 -20.89 -25.39 -14.27
N SER A 268 -20.11 -26.14 -13.53
CA SER A 268 -19.52 -27.39 -13.99
C SER A 268 -19.42 -28.42 -12.87
N LYS A 269 -19.63 -29.70 -13.25
CA LYS A 269 -19.33 -30.81 -12.35
C LYS A 269 -17.83 -31.04 -12.32
N ILE A 270 -17.33 -31.32 -11.13
CA ILE A 270 -15.91 -31.61 -10.93
C ILE A 270 -15.75 -33.10 -10.67
N GLU A 271 -14.86 -33.72 -11.44
CA GLU A 271 -14.46 -35.09 -11.22
C GLU A 271 -13.43 -35.17 -10.10
N LEU A 272 -13.71 -35.95 -9.08
CA LEU A 272 -12.88 -36.10 -7.87
C LEU A 272 -11.46 -36.61 -8.18
N GLU A 273 -11.30 -37.41 -9.23
CA GLU A 273 -10.00 -37.96 -9.63
C GLU A 273 -9.05 -36.88 -10.17
N SER A 274 -9.56 -35.86 -10.87
CA SER A 274 -8.74 -34.77 -11.38
C SER A 274 -8.23 -33.87 -10.26
N MET A 275 -9.02 -33.67 -9.22
CA MET A 275 -8.63 -32.90 -8.03
C MET A 275 -7.56 -33.59 -7.19
N GLN A 276 -7.63 -34.93 -7.03
CA GLN A 276 -6.62 -35.70 -6.28
C GLN A 276 -5.24 -35.60 -6.92
N LYS A 277 -5.14 -35.26 -8.18
CA LYS A 277 -3.89 -35.02 -8.91
C LYS A 277 -3.37 -33.57 -8.77
N GLY A 278 -4.07 -32.72 -7.99
CA GLY A 278 -3.71 -31.30 -7.83
C GLY A 278 -3.85 -30.46 -9.10
N GLN A 279 -4.60 -30.96 -10.09
CA GLN A 279 -4.80 -30.22 -11.34
C GLN A 279 -5.79 -29.08 -11.13
N PRO A 280 -5.51 -27.85 -11.61
CA PRO A 280 -6.44 -26.74 -11.52
C PRO A 280 -7.69 -27.02 -12.38
N VAL A 281 -8.86 -26.72 -11.82
CA VAL A 281 -10.11 -26.70 -12.55
C VAL A 281 -10.31 -25.30 -13.13
N SER A 282 -10.71 -25.20 -14.39
CA SER A 282 -10.89 -23.91 -15.04
C SER A 282 -12.33 -23.75 -15.54
N GLN A 283 -12.87 -22.53 -15.40
CA GLN A 283 -14.15 -22.14 -15.98
C GLN A 283 -14.00 -20.90 -16.83
N GLN A 284 -14.72 -20.87 -17.95
CA GLN A 284 -14.79 -19.73 -18.85
C GLN A 284 -16.12 -19.02 -18.70
N LEU A 285 -16.06 -17.68 -18.54
CA LEU A 285 -17.21 -16.79 -18.49
C LEU A 285 -17.07 -15.71 -19.55
N ILE A 286 -18.19 -15.24 -20.09
CA ILE A 286 -18.21 -14.17 -21.08
C ILE A 286 -18.86 -12.94 -20.48
N VAL A 287 -18.14 -11.83 -20.52
CA VAL A 287 -18.65 -10.50 -20.14
C VAL A 287 -18.94 -9.72 -21.42
N ALA A 288 -20.22 -9.47 -21.69
CA ALA A 288 -20.64 -8.68 -22.84
C ALA A 288 -20.41 -7.18 -22.58
N LYS A 289 -19.88 -6.46 -23.58
CA LYS A 289 -19.57 -5.01 -23.53
C LYS A 289 -18.83 -4.64 -22.24
N PRO A 290 -17.62 -5.21 -22.02
CA PRO A 290 -16.91 -5.05 -20.77
C PRO A 290 -16.51 -3.59 -20.54
N ARG A 291 -16.61 -3.15 -19.28
CA ARG A 291 -16.00 -1.90 -18.82
C ARG A 291 -14.56 -2.20 -18.42
N LEU A 292 -13.62 -1.59 -19.14
CA LEU A 292 -12.20 -1.92 -18.99
C LEU A 292 -11.58 -1.11 -17.86
N TRP A 293 -10.73 -1.80 -17.07
CA TRP A 293 -9.93 -1.16 -16.03
C TRP A 293 -8.74 -0.42 -16.66
N SER A 294 -8.51 0.80 -16.21
CA SER A 294 -7.28 1.59 -16.49
C SER A 294 -7.04 2.61 -15.38
N ASP A 295 -5.91 3.32 -15.44
CA ASP A 295 -5.60 4.44 -14.53
C ASP A 295 -6.62 5.59 -14.58
N GLN A 296 -7.35 5.73 -15.70
CA GLN A 296 -8.38 6.76 -15.89
C GLN A 296 -9.80 6.24 -15.58
N THR A 297 -10.02 4.95 -15.76
CA THR A 297 -11.31 4.29 -15.55
C THR A 297 -11.08 3.00 -14.76
N PRO A 298 -10.92 3.06 -13.42
CA PRO A 298 -10.57 1.91 -12.60
C PRO A 298 -11.79 1.03 -12.29
N GLU A 299 -12.39 0.47 -13.37
CA GLU A 299 -13.59 -0.35 -13.28
C GLU A 299 -13.29 -1.76 -12.80
N LEU A 300 -13.96 -2.17 -11.74
CA LEU A 300 -13.78 -3.47 -11.11
C LEU A 300 -15.04 -4.32 -11.20
N TYR A 301 -14.81 -5.63 -11.19
CA TYR A 301 -15.78 -6.70 -11.10
C TYR A 301 -15.50 -7.56 -9.89
N ARG A 302 -16.44 -8.41 -9.52
CA ARG A 302 -16.29 -9.45 -8.51
C ARG A 302 -16.58 -10.81 -9.10
N LEU A 303 -15.71 -11.78 -8.88
CA LEU A 303 -15.96 -13.18 -9.17
C LEU A 303 -16.42 -13.85 -7.87
N ARG A 304 -17.70 -14.23 -7.79
CA ARG A 304 -18.20 -15.10 -6.73
C ARG A 304 -18.00 -16.53 -7.18
N SER A 305 -17.25 -17.28 -6.38
CA SER A 305 -16.94 -18.70 -6.64
C SER A 305 -17.54 -19.54 -5.51
N THR A 306 -18.41 -20.47 -5.86
CA THR A 306 -19.16 -21.32 -4.91
C THR A 306 -18.88 -22.77 -5.23
N LEU A 307 -18.50 -23.54 -4.20
CA LEU A 307 -18.30 -24.98 -4.26
C LEU A 307 -19.47 -25.65 -3.58
N LEU A 308 -20.17 -26.55 -4.30
CA LEU A 308 -21.35 -27.24 -3.79
C LEU A 308 -21.13 -28.76 -3.81
N LEU A 309 -21.59 -29.45 -2.77
CA LEU A 309 -21.66 -30.89 -2.71
C LEU A 309 -23.12 -31.28 -2.46
N ASP A 310 -23.68 -32.06 -3.38
CA ASP A 310 -25.10 -32.47 -3.35
C ASP A 310 -26.05 -31.25 -3.08
N GLY A 311 -25.77 -30.12 -3.75
CA GLY A 311 -26.52 -28.87 -3.63
C GLY A 311 -26.28 -28.04 -2.35
N LYS A 312 -25.43 -28.50 -1.43
CA LYS A 312 -25.03 -27.74 -0.24
C LYS A 312 -23.73 -26.99 -0.46
N ILE A 313 -23.68 -25.71 -0.06
CA ILE A 313 -22.46 -24.90 -0.16
C ILE A 313 -21.40 -25.46 0.81
N LEU A 314 -20.26 -25.85 0.27
CA LEU A 314 -19.07 -26.25 1.03
C LEU A 314 -18.16 -25.06 1.30
N ASP A 315 -17.97 -24.21 0.27
CA ASP A 315 -17.15 -23.03 0.36
C ASP A 315 -17.61 -21.97 -0.65
N GLU A 316 -17.48 -20.72 -0.29
CA GLU A 316 -17.77 -19.59 -1.17
C GLU A 316 -16.78 -18.46 -0.87
N THR A 317 -16.29 -17.84 -1.94
CA THR A 317 -15.42 -16.68 -1.84
C THR A 317 -15.69 -15.70 -2.97
N VAL A 318 -15.35 -14.43 -2.74
CA VAL A 318 -15.51 -13.35 -3.71
C VAL A 318 -14.12 -12.74 -3.96
N THR A 319 -13.70 -12.73 -5.22
CA THR A 319 -12.41 -12.22 -5.66
C THR A 319 -12.64 -10.99 -6.53
N PRO A 320 -12.19 -9.79 -6.13
CA PRO A 320 -12.19 -8.61 -6.99
C PRO A 320 -11.25 -8.82 -8.18
N PHE A 321 -11.57 -8.26 -9.34
CA PHE A 321 -10.70 -8.25 -10.51
C PHE A 321 -11.09 -7.14 -11.48
N GLY A 322 -10.18 -6.77 -12.38
CA GLY A 322 -10.44 -5.85 -13.47
C GLY A 322 -10.20 -6.51 -14.83
N ILE A 323 -10.94 -6.09 -15.84
CA ILE A 323 -10.77 -6.54 -17.22
C ILE A 323 -9.88 -5.54 -17.94
N ARG A 324 -8.70 -5.96 -18.38
CA ARG A 324 -7.76 -5.11 -19.13
C ARG A 324 -6.86 -5.96 -20.04
N SER A 325 -6.36 -5.34 -21.11
CA SER A 325 -5.26 -5.88 -21.90
C SER A 325 -3.97 -5.09 -21.65
N LEU A 326 -2.86 -5.80 -21.56
CA LEU A 326 -1.50 -5.24 -21.54
C LEU A 326 -0.74 -5.77 -22.75
N LYS A 327 -0.04 -4.85 -23.44
CA LYS A 327 0.87 -5.24 -24.51
C LYS A 327 2.16 -4.44 -24.36
N PHE A 328 3.27 -5.13 -24.39
CA PHE A 328 4.62 -4.56 -24.29
C PHE A 328 5.34 -4.82 -25.60
N GLU A 329 5.77 -3.76 -26.28
CA GLU A 329 6.44 -3.82 -27.59
C GLU A 329 7.79 -3.09 -27.53
N PRO A 330 8.91 -3.72 -27.91
CA PRO A 330 10.25 -3.12 -27.79
C PRO A 330 10.41 -1.74 -28.39
N ASP A 331 9.81 -1.50 -29.56
CA ASP A 331 9.94 -0.21 -30.27
C ASP A 331 8.83 0.81 -29.92
N ARG A 332 7.75 0.35 -29.30
CA ARG A 332 6.51 1.15 -29.14
C ARG A 332 6.05 1.30 -27.69
N GLY A 333 6.71 0.58 -26.77
CA GLY A 333 6.47 0.68 -25.34
C GLY A 333 5.24 -0.08 -24.84
N LEU A 334 4.56 0.50 -23.85
CA LEU A 334 3.40 -0.09 -23.17
C LEU A 334 2.08 0.39 -23.79
N PHE A 335 1.18 -0.57 -24.02
CA PHE A 335 -0.22 -0.34 -24.40
C PHE A 335 -1.14 -0.94 -23.34
N VAL A 336 -2.04 -0.13 -22.80
CA VAL A 336 -3.12 -0.55 -21.93
C VAL A 336 -4.44 -0.37 -22.69
N ASN A 337 -5.19 -1.46 -22.86
CA ASN A 337 -6.44 -1.46 -23.64
C ASN A 337 -6.25 -0.90 -25.06
N GLY A 338 -5.11 -1.19 -25.69
CA GLY A 338 -4.74 -0.69 -27.00
C GLY A 338 -4.27 0.76 -27.06
N LYS A 339 -4.27 1.49 -25.96
CA LYS A 339 -3.79 2.89 -25.88
C LYS A 339 -2.35 2.93 -25.42
N SER A 340 -1.47 3.63 -26.16
CA SER A 340 -0.09 3.91 -25.73
C SER A 340 -0.09 4.66 -24.40
N THR A 341 0.67 4.15 -23.45
CA THR A 341 0.66 4.59 -22.05
C THR A 341 2.10 4.76 -21.56
N LYS A 342 2.38 5.89 -20.92
CA LYS A 342 3.64 6.12 -20.20
C LYS A 342 3.40 5.99 -18.69
N LEU A 343 4.25 5.24 -18.01
CA LEU A 343 4.24 5.17 -16.56
C LEU A 343 4.89 6.44 -15.99
N LYS A 344 4.10 7.22 -15.29
CA LYS A 344 4.48 8.40 -14.53
C LYS A 344 4.59 7.98 -13.08
N GLY A 345 5.70 7.33 -12.75
CA GLY A 345 5.85 6.55 -11.54
C GLY A 345 6.59 7.25 -10.42
N VAL A 346 6.30 6.82 -9.20
CA VAL A 346 7.07 7.16 -8.02
C VAL A 346 7.41 5.90 -7.23
N CYS A 347 8.62 5.85 -6.67
CA CYS A 347 8.98 4.92 -5.61
C CYS A 347 8.42 5.43 -4.28
N ILE A 348 7.91 4.55 -3.44
CA ILE A 348 7.46 4.88 -2.08
C ILE A 348 7.86 3.79 -1.09
N HIS A 349 8.25 4.19 0.12
CA HIS A 349 8.40 3.28 1.25
C HIS A 349 7.07 3.10 1.97
N GLN A 350 6.94 1.98 2.72
CA GLN A 350 5.66 1.65 3.37
C GLN A 350 5.38 2.46 4.65
N ASP A 351 6.39 3.17 5.20
CA ASP A 351 6.21 3.93 6.43
C ASP A 351 5.37 5.19 6.25
N ALA A 352 4.73 5.61 7.32
CA ALA A 352 3.97 6.86 7.39
C ALA A 352 4.19 7.58 8.72
N GLY A 353 5.44 8.01 8.96
CA GLY A 353 5.79 8.84 10.09
C GLY A 353 5.24 8.33 11.43
N SER A 354 4.18 8.94 11.95
CA SER A 354 3.57 8.60 13.24
C SER A 354 2.95 7.21 13.33
N PHE A 355 2.90 6.47 12.24
CA PHE A 355 2.41 5.09 12.19
C PHE A 355 3.53 4.06 12.01
N GLY A 356 4.76 4.51 11.70
CA GLY A 356 5.77 3.59 11.23
C GLY A 356 5.25 2.79 10.05
N ASN A 357 5.37 1.46 10.10
CA ASN A 357 4.84 0.57 9.07
C ASN A 357 3.40 0.07 9.34
N ALA A 358 2.82 0.38 10.50
CA ALA A 358 1.43 0.04 10.84
C ALA A 358 0.44 1.10 10.30
N VAL A 359 0.45 1.33 9.00
CA VAL A 359 -0.23 2.46 8.35
C VAL A 359 -1.71 2.16 8.08
N PRO A 360 -2.64 2.96 8.63
CA PRO A 360 -4.07 2.82 8.32
C PRO A 360 -4.35 3.09 6.83
N ILE A 361 -5.29 2.34 6.25
CA ILE A 361 -5.67 2.49 4.83
C ILE A 361 -6.14 3.92 4.48
N ALA A 362 -6.75 4.63 5.42
CA ALA A 362 -7.14 6.03 5.26
C ALA A 362 -5.96 6.98 5.01
N VAL A 363 -4.82 6.70 5.64
CA VAL A 363 -3.58 7.46 5.43
C VAL A 363 -3.00 7.15 4.05
N TRP A 364 -3.07 5.89 3.60
CA TRP A 364 -2.71 5.54 2.23
C TRP A 364 -3.63 6.22 1.20
N ALA A 365 -4.93 6.22 1.42
CA ALA A 365 -5.89 6.90 0.53
C ALA A 365 -5.59 8.41 0.41
N TYR A 366 -5.23 9.06 1.51
CA TYR A 366 -4.77 10.45 1.51
C TYR A 366 -3.51 10.64 0.67
N ARG A 367 -2.46 9.84 0.94
CA ARG A 367 -1.16 9.96 0.27
C ARG A 367 -1.25 9.67 -1.23
N LEU A 368 -1.94 8.59 -1.60
CA LEU A 368 -2.17 8.24 -3.00
C LEU A 368 -3.02 9.29 -3.71
N GLY A 369 -4.00 9.89 -3.02
CA GLY A 369 -4.78 11.02 -3.55
C GLY A 369 -3.91 12.22 -3.94
N LEU A 370 -2.92 12.56 -3.11
CA LEU A 370 -1.95 13.61 -3.42
C LEU A 370 -1.06 13.25 -4.62
N LEU A 371 -0.59 12.01 -4.70
CA LEU A 371 0.20 11.56 -5.85
C LEU A 371 -0.63 11.59 -7.15
N LYS A 372 -1.92 11.21 -7.08
CA LYS A 372 -2.85 11.33 -8.23
C LYS A 372 -3.02 12.79 -8.67
N GLU A 373 -3.17 13.71 -7.71
CA GLU A 373 -3.22 15.16 -7.99
C GLU A 373 -1.95 15.67 -8.69
N MET A 374 -0.78 15.13 -8.37
CA MET A 374 0.48 15.43 -9.05
C MET A 374 0.49 14.95 -10.51
N GLY A 375 -0.41 14.05 -10.91
CA GLY A 375 -0.43 13.42 -12.22
C GLY A 375 0.29 12.06 -12.27
N CYS A 376 0.63 11.50 -11.11
CA CYS A 376 1.18 10.17 -10.97
C CYS A 376 0.13 9.12 -11.36
N ASN A 377 0.53 8.11 -12.14
CA ASN A 377 -0.32 6.97 -12.49
C ASN A 377 0.30 5.61 -12.16
N ALA A 378 1.53 5.59 -11.61
CA ALA A 378 2.22 4.35 -11.31
C ALA A 378 2.96 4.42 -9.96
N ILE A 379 2.97 3.30 -9.23
CA ILE A 379 3.62 3.17 -7.93
C ILE A 379 4.59 1.98 -7.96
N ARG A 380 5.77 2.18 -7.43
CA ARG A 380 6.72 1.12 -7.09
C ARG A 380 6.82 1.01 -5.57
N PRO A 381 6.22 -0.02 -4.94
CA PRO A 381 6.46 -0.35 -3.54
C PRO A 381 7.93 -0.71 -3.33
N SER A 382 8.68 0.11 -2.61
CA SER A 382 10.14 -0.02 -2.47
C SER A 382 10.49 -0.60 -1.11
N HIS A 383 11.23 -1.70 -1.03
CA HIS A 383 11.64 -2.65 -2.06
C HIS A 383 11.16 -4.03 -1.62
N HIS A 384 9.88 -4.17 -1.43
CA HIS A 384 9.22 -5.37 -0.89
C HIS A 384 7.69 -5.27 -1.08
N PRO A 385 6.94 -6.38 -0.96
CA PRO A 385 5.48 -6.35 -1.04
C PRO A 385 4.85 -5.52 0.09
N PHE A 386 3.88 -4.67 -0.25
CA PHE A 386 3.11 -3.89 0.74
C PHE A 386 1.95 -4.70 1.34
N ALA A 387 1.17 -4.08 2.21
CA ALA A 387 -0.02 -4.70 2.79
C ALA A 387 -1.09 -4.99 1.71
N PRO A 388 -1.87 -6.07 1.82
CA PRO A 388 -2.87 -6.44 0.81
C PRO A 388 -3.83 -5.30 0.46
N GLU A 389 -4.34 -4.59 1.44
CA GLU A 389 -5.28 -3.47 1.27
C GLU A 389 -4.69 -2.28 0.49
N PHE A 390 -3.37 -2.17 0.40
CA PHE A 390 -2.71 -1.17 -0.43
C PHE A 390 -2.96 -1.45 -1.93
N TYR A 391 -2.91 -2.71 -2.35
CA TYR A 391 -3.17 -3.10 -3.74
C TYR A 391 -4.66 -2.95 -4.09
N ASP A 392 -5.57 -3.31 -3.16
CA ASP A 392 -6.99 -3.04 -3.30
C ASP A 392 -7.26 -1.55 -3.54
N LEU A 393 -6.55 -0.68 -2.82
CA LEU A 393 -6.65 0.76 -2.99
C LEU A 393 -6.07 1.23 -4.33
N CYS A 394 -4.95 0.66 -4.79
CA CYS A 394 -4.40 0.93 -6.11
C CYS A 394 -5.35 0.51 -7.23
N ASP A 395 -6.04 -0.63 -7.09
CA ASP A 395 -7.08 -1.08 -8.01
C ASP A 395 -8.23 -0.07 -8.12
N GLN A 396 -8.71 0.43 -6.97
CA GLN A 396 -9.83 1.37 -6.89
C GLN A 396 -9.48 2.77 -7.38
N MET A 397 -8.25 3.22 -7.13
CA MET A 397 -7.79 4.56 -7.50
C MET A 397 -7.18 4.62 -8.90
N GLY A 398 -6.96 3.48 -9.56
CA GLY A 398 -6.36 3.42 -10.89
C GLY A 398 -4.88 3.76 -10.89
N PHE A 399 -4.07 3.03 -10.10
CA PHE A 399 -2.61 3.08 -10.20
C PHE A 399 -2.08 1.81 -10.85
N TYR A 400 -1.11 1.94 -11.73
CA TYR A 400 -0.28 0.83 -12.17
C TYR A 400 0.74 0.52 -11.08
N VAL A 401 0.88 -0.74 -10.71
CA VAL A 401 1.82 -1.18 -9.68
C VAL A 401 2.92 -2.04 -10.30
N PHE A 402 4.13 -1.70 -9.94
CA PHE A 402 5.33 -2.44 -10.19
C PHE A 402 5.68 -3.20 -8.89
N ASP A 403 5.15 -4.42 -8.74
CA ASP A 403 5.20 -5.19 -7.50
C ASP A 403 6.57 -5.83 -7.31
N GLU A 404 7.26 -5.53 -6.21
CA GLU A 404 8.67 -5.89 -5.99
C GLU A 404 8.86 -6.82 -4.81
N ALA A 405 9.71 -7.87 -4.99
CA ALA A 405 9.85 -8.92 -4.02
C ALA A 405 10.99 -8.70 -3.01
N PHE A 406 12.20 -8.34 -3.47
CA PHE A 406 13.43 -8.41 -2.67
C PHE A 406 14.35 -7.23 -2.89
N ASP A 407 15.11 -6.86 -1.83
CA ASP A 407 16.24 -5.91 -1.91
C ASP A 407 17.60 -6.64 -1.86
N GLU A 408 17.60 -7.89 -1.45
CA GLU A 408 18.80 -8.74 -1.36
C GLU A 408 18.51 -10.16 -1.85
N TRP A 409 19.54 -10.79 -2.44
CA TRP A 409 19.48 -12.21 -2.78
C TRP A 409 20.50 -13.01 -1.93
N THR A 410 21.54 -13.56 -2.57
CA THR A 410 22.49 -14.45 -1.88
C THR A 410 23.61 -13.69 -1.18
N ARG A 411 23.74 -12.40 -1.38
CA ARG A 411 24.84 -11.55 -0.93
C ARG A 411 24.31 -10.28 -0.29
N ASP A 412 25.04 -9.83 0.71
CA ASP A 412 24.80 -8.54 1.32
C ASP A 412 25.37 -7.39 0.46
N TRP A 413 24.94 -6.19 0.75
CA TRP A 413 25.38 -4.97 0.07
C TRP A 413 26.86 -4.64 0.24
N THR A 414 27.56 -5.28 1.18
CA THR A 414 29.01 -5.03 1.40
C THR A 414 29.86 -5.69 0.33
N PHE A 415 29.31 -6.66 -0.39
CA PHE A 415 30.06 -7.49 -1.33
C PHE A 415 30.67 -6.69 -2.49
N ASN A 416 29.93 -5.72 -3.06
CA ASN A 416 30.36 -4.95 -4.22
C ASN A 416 30.58 -3.45 -3.92
N TYR A 417 30.34 -3.01 -2.70
CA TYR A 417 30.40 -1.61 -2.30
C TYR A 417 31.33 -1.40 -1.10
N THR A 418 32.59 -1.90 -1.20
CA THR A 418 33.59 -1.85 -0.13
C THR A 418 33.89 -0.45 0.40
N GLU A 419 33.60 0.59 -0.37
CA GLU A 419 33.78 2.01 0.02
C GLU A 419 32.46 2.72 0.35
N ASN A 420 31.31 2.06 0.15
CA ASN A 420 30.03 2.70 0.38
C ASN A 420 29.65 2.56 1.86
N THR A 421 29.60 3.69 2.54
CA THR A 421 29.11 3.84 3.91
C THR A 421 27.60 3.69 4.03
N ARG A 422 26.89 3.47 2.92
CA ARG A 422 25.46 3.20 2.93
C ARG A 422 25.23 1.75 3.31
N GLY A 423 24.90 1.55 4.55
CA GLY A 423 24.17 0.45 5.11
C GLY A 423 24.56 -0.95 4.69
N LYS A 424 25.22 -1.52 5.57
CA LYS A 424 25.55 -2.92 5.58
C LYS A 424 24.37 -3.64 6.18
N ALA A 425 23.39 -4.13 5.38
CA ALA A 425 22.35 -5.04 5.87
C ALA A 425 22.99 -6.37 6.29
N LYS A 426 23.92 -6.32 7.26
CA LYS A 426 24.71 -7.46 7.72
C LYS A 426 23.86 -8.63 8.19
N TYR A 427 22.69 -8.35 8.70
CA TYR A 427 21.72 -9.31 9.22
C TYR A 427 20.44 -9.36 8.37
N GLY A 428 20.57 -9.03 7.07
CA GLY A 428 19.47 -8.93 6.13
C GLY A 428 18.97 -10.28 5.61
N TYR A 429 18.06 -10.19 4.64
CA TYR A 429 17.38 -11.35 4.06
C TYR A 429 18.33 -12.31 3.32
N HIS A 430 19.48 -11.84 2.84
CA HIS A 430 20.50 -12.69 2.19
C HIS A 430 20.89 -13.93 3.02
N LEU A 431 20.79 -13.84 4.37
CA LEU A 431 21.04 -14.97 5.27
C LEU A 431 20.03 -16.12 5.11
N TYR A 432 18.83 -15.80 4.62
CA TYR A 432 17.70 -16.72 4.51
C TYR A 432 17.31 -17.01 3.06
N PHE A 433 17.79 -16.22 2.13
CA PHE A 433 17.37 -16.22 0.73
C PHE A 433 17.43 -17.60 0.07
N ASN A 434 18.52 -18.33 0.24
CA ASN A 434 18.69 -19.64 -0.38
C ASN A 434 17.59 -20.64 0.01
N GLU A 435 17.08 -20.56 1.23
CA GLU A 435 16.05 -21.46 1.75
C GLU A 435 14.64 -20.96 1.44
N TRP A 436 14.42 -19.64 1.48
CA TRP A 436 13.09 -19.05 1.53
C TRP A 436 12.62 -18.35 0.25
N HIS A 437 13.52 -17.95 -0.65
CA HIS A 437 13.17 -17.09 -1.80
C HIS A 437 12.02 -17.63 -2.66
N GLU A 438 11.97 -18.94 -2.90
CA GLU A 438 10.92 -19.53 -3.74
C GLU A 438 9.56 -19.46 -3.05
N THR A 439 9.52 -19.83 -1.76
CA THR A 439 8.30 -19.73 -0.95
C THR A 439 7.81 -18.30 -0.88
N ASP A 440 8.72 -17.34 -0.64
CA ASP A 440 8.37 -15.94 -0.47
C ASP A 440 7.95 -15.29 -1.78
N LEU A 441 8.62 -15.59 -2.89
CA LEU A 441 8.24 -15.09 -4.20
C LEU A 441 6.85 -15.62 -4.63
N ARG A 442 6.61 -16.93 -4.49
CA ARG A 442 5.30 -17.53 -4.80
C ARG A 442 4.19 -16.98 -3.90
N GLU A 443 4.49 -16.69 -2.62
CA GLU A 443 3.53 -16.10 -1.70
C GLU A 443 3.06 -14.72 -2.17
N MET A 444 3.98 -13.84 -2.58
CA MET A 444 3.68 -12.53 -3.16
C MET A 444 2.84 -12.69 -4.44
N LEU A 445 3.32 -13.48 -5.39
CA LEU A 445 2.67 -13.65 -6.69
C LEU A 445 1.23 -14.16 -6.55
N ARG A 446 1.01 -15.21 -5.73
CA ARG A 446 -0.31 -15.80 -5.51
C ARG A 446 -1.28 -14.86 -4.82
N ARG A 447 -0.77 -14.00 -3.93
CA ARG A 447 -1.55 -12.97 -3.27
C ARG A 447 -2.00 -11.90 -4.27
N ASP A 448 -1.07 -11.44 -5.14
CA ASP A 448 -1.25 -10.17 -5.86
C ASP A 448 -1.64 -10.31 -7.33
N ARG A 449 -1.54 -11.51 -7.92
CA ARG A 449 -1.80 -11.74 -9.36
C ARG A 449 -3.21 -11.44 -9.85
N ASN A 450 -4.21 -11.30 -8.96
CA ASN A 450 -5.56 -10.94 -9.37
C ASN A 450 -5.80 -9.42 -9.39
N HIS A 451 -4.88 -8.61 -8.84
CA HIS A 451 -4.99 -7.16 -8.87
C HIS A 451 -4.77 -6.62 -10.28
N PRO A 452 -5.75 -5.91 -10.88
CA PRO A 452 -5.55 -5.29 -12.19
C PRO A 452 -4.53 -4.15 -12.15
N SER A 453 -4.28 -3.54 -11.00
CA SER A 453 -3.23 -2.55 -10.80
C SER A 453 -1.83 -3.12 -11.01
N VAL A 454 -1.55 -4.35 -10.56
CA VAL A 454 -0.26 -5.01 -10.75
C VAL A 454 -0.05 -5.32 -12.23
N ILE A 455 0.91 -4.65 -12.87
CA ILE A 455 1.17 -4.78 -14.31
C ILE A 455 2.51 -5.45 -14.64
N MET A 456 3.41 -5.55 -13.69
CA MET A 456 4.70 -6.22 -13.79
C MET A 456 5.21 -6.62 -12.40
N TYR A 457 6.13 -7.57 -12.39
CA TYR A 457 6.83 -8.02 -11.18
C TYR A 457 8.30 -7.63 -11.21
N SER A 458 8.87 -7.34 -10.04
CA SER A 458 10.30 -7.18 -9.86
C SER A 458 10.84 -8.27 -8.95
N ILE A 459 11.90 -8.91 -9.41
CA ILE A 459 12.58 -9.95 -8.64
C ILE A 459 13.69 -9.40 -7.75
N GLY A 460 14.00 -8.09 -7.84
CA GLY A 460 14.99 -7.49 -6.94
C GLY A 460 15.34 -6.05 -7.24
N ASN A 461 15.75 -5.34 -6.19
CA ASN A 461 16.29 -3.99 -6.23
C ASN A 461 17.79 -3.99 -6.00
N GLU A 462 18.55 -3.38 -6.93
CA GLU A 462 20.00 -3.12 -6.81
C GLU A 462 20.81 -4.26 -6.22
N ILE A 463 20.37 -5.48 -6.47
CA ILE A 463 20.94 -6.69 -5.86
C ILE A 463 22.41 -6.88 -6.19
N PRO A 464 23.27 -7.22 -5.19
CA PRO A 464 24.69 -7.42 -5.45
C PRO A 464 25.00 -8.54 -6.44
N ASP A 465 24.13 -9.54 -6.56
CA ASP A 465 24.29 -10.68 -7.48
C ASP A 465 24.32 -10.26 -8.97
N GLN A 466 23.83 -9.08 -9.34
CA GLN A 466 23.88 -8.54 -10.70
C GLN A 466 25.32 -8.35 -11.26
N PHE A 467 26.31 -8.25 -10.36
CA PHE A 467 27.72 -8.11 -10.75
C PHE A 467 28.39 -9.44 -11.11
N ASN A 468 27.81 -10.56 -10.67
CA ASN A 468 28.48 -11.85 -10.77
C ASN A 468 28.35 -12.48 -12.14
N ASP A 469 29.33 -13.28 -12.53
CA ASP A 469 29.34 -14.02 -13.80
C ASP A 469 28.20 -15.05 -13.89
N ASP A 470 27.61 -15.46 -12.77
CA ASP A 470 26.53 -16.44 -12.72
C ASP A 470 25.22 -15.95 -12.08
N GLY A 471 25.13 -14.66 -11.70
CA GLY A 471 23.91 -14.03 -11.17
C GLY A 471 22.73 -14.13 -12.12
N TRP A 472 22.97 -14.16 -13.42
CA TRP A 472 21.95 -14.40 -14.44
C TRP A 472 21.24 -15.76 -14.30
N LYS A 473 21.89 -16.79 -13.75
CA LYS A 473 21.27 -18.11 -13.52
C LYS A 473 20.15 -18.01 -12.48
N LEU A 474 20.42 -17.25 -11.41
CA LEU A 474 19.44 -17.02 -10.37
C LEU A 474 18.32 -16.11 -10.87
N ALA A 475 18.64 -15.04 -11.61
CA ALA A 475 17.64 -14.21 -12.29
C ALA A 475 16.70 -15.07 -13.16
N LYS A 476 17.25 -15.95 -14.00
CA LYS A 476 16.47 -16.87 -14.82
C LYS A 476 15.55 -17.76 -14.00
N LYS A 477 16.03 -18.31 -12.86
CA LYS A 477 15.21 -19.11 -11.96
C LYS A 477 14.02 -18.32 -11.41
N LEU A 478 14.27 -17.10 -10.91
CA LEU A 478 13.22 -16.26 -10.32
C LEU A 478 12.20 -15.80 -11.36
N VAL A 479 12.65 -15.44 -12.57
CA VAL A 479 11.76 -15.13 -13.70
C VAL A 479 10.89 -16.34 -14.05
N SER A 480 11.47 -17.56 -14.08
CA SER A 480 10.70 -18.78 -14.32
C SER A 480 9.61 -19.00 -13.29
N ILE A 481 9.90 -18.77 -12.00
CA ILE A 481 8.90 -18.85 -10.91
C ILE A 481 7.77 -17.84 -11.13
N CYS A 482 8.10 -16.61 -11.53
CA CYS A 482 7.08 -15.61 -11.83
C CYS A 482 6.16 -16.06 -12.97
N HIS A 483 6.72 -16.55 -14.07
CA HIS A 483 5.94 -17.02 -15.23
C HIS A 483 5.16 -18.32 -14.95
N GLU A 484 5.62 -19.17 -14.05
CA GLU A 484 4.87 -20.35 -13.59
C GLU A 484 3.61 -19.95 -12.82
N GLU A 485 3.70 -18.92 -11.97
CA GLU A 485 2.57 -18.44 -11.17
C GLU A 485 1.65 -17.49 -11.94
N ASP A 486 2.23 -16.68 -12.83
CA ASP A 486 1.50 -15.72 -13.66
C ASP A 486 2.21 -15.43 -14.99
N PRO A 487 1.87 -16.15 -16.07
CA PRO A 487 2.46 -15.92 -17.39
C PRO A 487 1.95 -14.65 -18.10
N THR A 488 1.05 -13.87 -17.47
CA THR A 488 0.41 -12.73 -18.13
C THR A 488 1.12 -11.39 -17.88
N ARG A 489 2.08 -11.37 -16.96
CA ARG A 489 2.82 -10.16 -16.59
C ARG A 489 4.31 -10.32 -16.81
N PRO A 490 4.97 -9.28 -17.35
CA PRO A 490 6.43 -9.28 -17.52
C PRO A 490 7.16 -9.14 -16.18
N VAL A 491 8.39 -9.57 -16.20
CA VAL A 491 9.30 -9.57 -15.04
C VAL A 491 10.50 -8.67 -15.31
N THR A 492 10.90 -7.90 -14.30
CA THR A 492 12.07 -7.02 -14.33
C THR A 492 12.90 -7.16 -13.05
N SER A 493 14.00 -6.46 -12.99
CA SER A 493 14.81 -6.18 -11.79
C SER A 493 15.36 -4.77 -11.89
N ALA A 494 15.44 -4.07 -10.79
CA ALA A 494 15.92 -2.69 -10.73
C ALA A 494 17.44 -2.68 -10.58
N CYS A 495 18.16 -2.47 -11.70
CA CYS A 495 19.61 -2.59 -11.75
C CYS A 495 20.31 -1.22 -11.69
N ASP A 496 21.08 -0.97 -10.62
CA ASP A 496 21.90 0.25 -10.47
C ASP A 496 23.26 0.15 -11.18
N GLN A 497 23.75 -1.08 -11.39
CA GLN A 497 24.98 -1.37 -12.14
C GLN A 497 24.65 -1.81 -13.56
N SER A 498 23.80 -1.04 -14.19
CA SER A 498 23.20 -1.35 -15.48
C SER A 498 24.23 -1.56 -16.61
N PHE A 499 25.43 -0.97 -16.51
CA PHE A 499 26.51 -1.25 -17.45
C PHE A 499 26.99 -2.69 -17.39
N VAL A 500 27.19 -3.26 -16.20
CA VAL A 500 27.66 -4.63 -16.01
C VAL A 500 26.53 -5.62 -16.31
N SER A 501 25.35 -5.41 -15.67
CA SER A 501 24.20 -6.30 -15.82
C SER A 501 23.65 -6.37 -17.25
N SER A 502 23.82 -5.31 -18.05
CA SER A 502 23.50 -5.34 -19.47
C SER A 502 24.44 -6.20 -20.32
N ARG A 503 25.63 -6.55 -19.81
CA ARG A 503 26.72 -7.17 -20.60
C ARG A 503 27.12 -8.56 -20.11
N ASN A 504 26.76 -8.92 -18.88
CA ASN A 504 27.06 -10.24 -18.30
C ASN A 504 25.92 -11.26 -18.47
N GLY A 505 24.85 -10.90 -19.19
CA GLY A 505 23.69 -11.75 -19.44
C GLY A 505 22.58 -11.67 -18.38
N PHE A 506 22.73 -10.85 -17.34
CA PHE A 506 21.72 -10.69 -16.29
C PHE A 506 20.42 -10.07 -16.84
N MET A 507 20.52 -8.92 -17.50
CA MET A 507 19.35 -8.22 -18.07
C MET A 507 18.71 -9.00 -19.23
N ASP A 508 19.41 -9.94 -19.85
CA ASP A 508 18.86 -10.77 -20.93
C ASP A 508 17.89 -11.86 -20.39
N GLN A 509 17.83 -12.06 -19.08
CA GLN A 509 16.87 -12.95 -18.44
C GLN A 509 15.55 -12.22 -18.10
N LEU A 510 15.52 -10.90 -18.18
CA LEU A 510 14.37 -10.07 -17.82
C LEU A 510 13.51 -9.78 -19.04
N ASP A 511 12.20 -9.73 -18.90
CA ASP A 511 11.27 -9.31 -19.97
C ASP A 511 11.37 -7.81 -20.22
N ILE A 512 11.67 -7.02 -19.17
CA ILE A 512 11.86 -5.57 -19.22
C ILE A 512 13.21 -5.25 -18.58
N ALA A 513 14.05 -4.50 -19.27
CA ALA A 513 15.31 -4.03 -18.73
C ALA A 513 15.07 -2.84 -17.79
N GLY A 514 15.27 -3.08 -16.49
CA GLY A 514 15.10 -2.08 -15.44
C GLY A 514 16.41 -1.36 -15.11
N TYR A 515 16.37 -0.03 -15.15
CA TYR A 515 17.54 0.82 -14.94
C TYR A 515 17.33 1.74 -13.74
N ASN A 516 18.15 1.60 -12.70
CA ASN A 516 18.28 2.60 -11.66
C ASN A 516 19.33 3.64 -12.08
N TYR A 517 18.94 4.92 -12.12
CA TYR A 517 19.82 6.06 -12.35
C TYR A 517 20.65 5.98 -13.64
N ILE A 518 20.02 5.65 -14.76
CA ILE A 518 20.70 5.53 -16.05
C ILE A 518 21.44 6.80 -16.47
N ASP A 519 21.01 7.97 -16.00
CA ASP A 519 21.65 9.27 -16.24
C ASP A 519 23.07 9.38 -15.67
N ARG A 520 23.45 8.51 -14.72
CA ARG A 520 24.85 8.39 -14.25
C ARG A 520 25.78 7.80 -15.31
N LEU A 521 25.23 7.01 -16.22
CA LEU A 521 26.02 6.40 -17.30
C LEU A 521 26.16 7.30 -18.52
N TYR A 522 25.10 7.99 -18.89
CA TYR A 522 24.98 8.65 -20.19
C TYR A 522 24.62 10.13 -20.12
N HIS A 523 24.66 10.73 -18.92
CA HIS A 523 24.33 12.14 -18.68
C HIS A 523 23.01 12.56 -19.36
N ASP A 524 23.07 13.26 -20.51
CA ASP A 524 21.89 13.81 -21.16
C ASP A 524 21.20 12.87 -22.16
N SER A 525 21.80 11.71 -22.48
CA SER A 525 21.31 10.79 -23.53
C SER A 525 20.64 9.54 -23.00
N THR A 526 20.03 9.63 -21.85
CA THR A 526 19.49 8.59 -20.98
C THR A 526 19.40 7.17 -21.56
N TYR A 527 18.51 6.89 -22.51
CA TYR A 527 18.27 5.50 -22.95
C TYR A 527 18.82 5.20 -24.36
N LEU A 528 19.07 6.21 -25.17
CA LEU A 528 19.41 6.03 -26.59
C LEU A 528 20.65 5.17 -26.85
N PRO A 529 21.77 5.30 -26.10
CA PRO A 529 22.94 4.46 -26.32
C PRO A 529 22.68 2.97 -26.06
N GLU A 530 21.91 2.66 -25.00
CA GLU A 530 21.54 1.29 -24.69
C GLU A 530 20.52 0.73 -25.68
N HIS A 531 19.54 1.53 -26.12
CA HIS A 531 18.59 1.12 -27.15
C HIS A 531 19.26 0.79 -28.48
N ARG A 532 20.24 1.60 -28.92
CA ARG A 532 21.04 1.30 -30.13
C ARG A 532 21.80 0.00 -30.01
N ARG A 533 22.27 -0.35 -28.80
CA ARG A 533 23.03 -1.56 -28.53
C ARG A 533 22.12 -2.79 -28.38
N PHE A 534 20.95 -2.61 -27.77
CA PHE A 534 20.00 -3.67 -27.45
C PHE A 534 18.58 -3.31 -27.94
N PRO A 535 18.36 -3.23 -29.28
CA PRO A 535 17.10 -2.71 -29.82
C PRO A 535 15.89 -3.61 -29.56
N HIS A 536 16.08 -4.85 -29.13
CA HIS A 536 15.01 -5.79 -28.77
C HIS A 536 14.50 -5.61 -27.35
N ARG A 537 15.16 -4.79 -26.51
CA ARG A 537 14.77 -4.59 -25.12
C ARG A 537 13.70 -3.52 -24.96
N LEU A 538 12.81 -3.74 -24.03
CA LEU A 538 11.97 -2.71 -23.41
C LEU A 538 12.75 -2.03 -22.30
N PHE A 539 12.62 -0.73 -22.19
CA PHE A 539 13.35 0.08 -21.22
C PHE A 539 12.42 0.67 -20.18
N LEU A 540 12.81 0.57 -18.91
CA LEU A 540 12.12 1.16 -17.77
C LEU A 540 13.14 1.85 -16.86
N GLY A 541 12.89 3.10 -16.52
CA GLY A 541 13.56 3.77 -15.41
C GLY A 541 12.95 3.29 -14.10
N THR A 542 13.49 2.21 -13.55
CA THR A 542 12.99 1.61 -12.31
C THR A 542 13.23 2.52 -11.11
N GLU A 543 14.28 3.35 -11.19
CA GLU A 543 14.56 4.38 -10.22
C GLU A 543 15.32 5.53 -10.88
N THR A 544 14.78 6.75 -10.80
CA THR A 544 15.37 7.92 -11.44
C THR A 544 15.44 9.11 -10.49
N THR A 545 16.35 10.04 -10.79
CA THR A 545 16.42 11.31 -10.05
C THR A 545 15.29 12.26 -10.46
N HIS A 546 15.14 13.37 -9.74
CA HIS A 546 14.19 14.42 -10.10
C HIS A 546 14.60 15.26 -11.33
N ALA A 547 15.71 14.96 -11.96
CA ALA A 547 16.19 15.71 -13.10
C ALA A 547 15.20 15.66 -14.28
N LEU A 548 15.01 16.82 -14.94
CA LEU A 548 14.06 16.94 -16.05
C LEU A 548 14.43 16.04 -17.24
N HIS A 549 15.72 15.88 -17.54
CA HIS A 549 16.16 15.06 -18.66
C HIS A 549 15.73 13.58 -18.54
N ASN A 550 15.56 13.03 -17.33
CA ASN A 550 15.02 11.69 -17.15
C ASN A 550 13.59 11.59 -17.69
N TRP A 551 12.73 12.57 -17.34
CA TRP A 551 11.38 12.61 -17.89
C TRP A 551 11.35 12.86 -19.41
N LEU A 552 12.20 13.75 -19.93
CA LEU A 552 12.31 13.98 -21.37
C LEU A 552 12.72 12.69 -22.10
N GLY A 553 13.64 11.92 -21.53
CA GLY A 553 14.05 10.61 -22.04
C GLY A 553 12.90 9.61 -22.14
N VAL A 554 11.92 9.67 -21.22
CA VAL A 554 10.69 8.87 -21.26
C VAL A 554 9.67 9.42 -22.23
N ARG A 555 9.41 10.73 -22.17
CA ARG A 555 8.39 11.40 -22.97
C ARG A 555 8.65 11.27 -24.48
N ASP A 556 9.92 11.44 -24.87
CA ASP A 556 10.32 11.60 -26.27
C ASP A 556 10.75 10.28 -26.94
N ASN A 557 10.74 9.16 -26.21
CA ASN A 557 11.17 7.85 -26.73
C ASN A 557 10.10 6.78 -26.48
N ASP A 558 9.45 6.30 -27.55
CA ASP A 558 8.34 5.35 -27.44
C ASP A 558 8.75 4.03 -26.78
N TYR A 559 9.97 3.55 -27.03
CA TYR A 559 10.53 2.32 -26.46
C TYR A 559 10.80 2.39 -24.94
N VAL A 560 10.73 3.57 -24.31
CA VAL A 560 10.83 3.71 -22.84
C VAL A 560 9.43 3.75 -22.25
N ILE A 561 9.06 2.72 -21.47
CA ILE A 561 7.70 2.57 -20.97
C ILE A 561 7.35 3.52 -19.82
N GLY A 562 8.34 4.05 -19.11
CA GLY A 562 8.13 4.99 -18.01
C GLY A 562 9.36 5.22 -17.16
N ASP A 563 9.19 6.01 -16.10
CA ASP A 563 10.15 6.15 -15.02
C ASP A 563 9.48 6.19 -13.65
N PHE A 564 10.23 5.80 -12.62
CA PHE A 564 9.83 5.89 -11.22
C PHE A 564 10.84 6.76 -10.47
N ILE A 565 10.40 7.94 -10.04
CA ILE A 565 11.30 8.87 -9.34
C ILE A 565 11.59 8.43 -7.91
N TRP A 566 12.79 8.63 -7.46
CA TRP A 566 13.21 8.48 -6.07
C TRP A 566 13.13 9.83 -5.34
N THR A 567 12.05 10.15 -4.55
CA THR A 567 10.85 9.35 -4.30
C THR A 567 9.58 10.21 -4.40
N GLY A 568 8.41 9.58 -4.28
CA GLY A 568 7.15 10.30 -4.22
C GLY A 568 6.96 11.03 -2.89
N ILE A 569 7.31 10.38 -1.78
CA ILE A 569 7.09 10.85 -0.39
C ILE A 569 8.39 10.69 0.40
N ASP A 570 8.70 11.63 1.28
CA ASP A 570 9.77 11.48 2.26
C ASP A 570 9.52 10.26 3.13
N TYR A 571 10.57 9.59 3.60
CA TYR A 571 10.47 8.34 4.32
C TYR A 571 11.50 8.26 5.46
N LEU A 572 11.25 7.38 6.41
CA LEU A 572 12.15 7.10 7.53
C LEU A 572 13.29 6.16 7.07
N GLY A 573 14.44 6.27 7.73
CA GLY A 573 15.65 5.53 7.34
C GLY A 573 16.41 6.19 6.20
N GLU A 574 17.49 5.56 5.75
CA GLU A 574 18.55 6.19 4.92
C GLU A 574 18.89 7.59 5.41
N ALA A 575 19.00 7.68 6.73
CA ALA A 575 19.07 8.94 7.45
C ALA A 575 20.40 9.65 7.21
N GLY A 576 20.36 10.99 7.25
CA GLY A 576 21.57 11.80 7.35
C GLY A 576 22.13 11.77 8.76
N PRO A 577 23.13 12.62 9.06
CA PRO A 577 23.63 12.77 10.42
C PRO A 577 22.50 13.11 11.41
N PHE A 578 22.58 12.53 12.62
CA PHE A 578 21.62 12.85 13.69
C PHE A 578 21.50 14.37 13.89
N PRO A 579 20.30 14.93 14.07
CA PRO A 579 19.02 14.27 14.40
C PRO A 579 18.15 13.86 13.20
N ARG A 580 18.64 13.96 11.98
CA ARG A 580 17.86 13.65 10.78
C ARG A 580 17.67 12.16 10.61
N ARG A 581 16.45 11.67 10.81
CA ARG A 581 16.07 10.24 10.84
C ARG A 581 15.43 9.70 9.55
N GLY A 582 15.49 10.45 8.48
CA GLY A 582 14.89 10.01 7.22
C GLY A 582 15.41 10.78 6.01
N SER A 583 14.99 10.35 4.85
CA SER A 583 15.33 10.92 3.56
C SER A 583 14.29 11.96 3.12
N SER A 584 14.76 13.12 2.65
CA SER A 584 13.93 14.20 2.11
C SER A 584 13.86 14.18 0.59
N ALA A 585 14.05 13.03 -0.03
CA ALA A 585 14.01 12.87 -1.48
C ALA A 585 12.61 13.02 -2.09
N GLY A 586 11.55 12.93 -1.28
CA GLY A 586 10.17 12.98 -1.73
C GLY A 586 9.74 14.31 -2.38
N THR A 587 8.72 14.25 -3.22
CA THR A 587 7.98 15.42 -3.71
C THR A 587 6.98 15.92 -2.66
N LEU A 588 6.54 15.03 -1.78
CA LEU A 588 5.76 15.29 -0.57
C LEU A 588 6.68 15.10 0.65
N ASP A 589 6.44 15.85 1.72
CA ASP A 589 7.04 15.52 3.01
C ASP A 589 6.37 14.26 3.62
N ILE A 590 6.92 13.72 4.69
CA ILE A 590 6.43 12.47 5.30
C ILE A 590 4.98 12.58 5.81
N SER A 591 4.49 13.77 6.11
CA SER A 591 3.10 14.03 6.51
C SER A 591 2.17 14.33 5.32
N GLY A 592 2.69 14.34 4.08
CA GLY A 592 1.95 14.67 2.86
C GLY A 592 1.95 16.15 2.50
N GLY A 593 2.77 16.98 3.13
CA GLY A 593 2.94 18.38 2.76
C GLY A 593 3.60 18.50 1.37
N LYS A 594 2.97 19.26 0.46
CA LYS A 594 3.45 19.45 -0.91
C LYS A 594 4.69 20.33 -0.93
N LYS A 595 5.80 19.81 -1.43
CA LYS A 595 7.03 20.57 -1.65
C LYS A 595 7.03 21.24 -3.05
N ALA A 596 7.94 22.17 -3.29
CA ALA A 596 8.06 22.82 -4.61
C ALA A 596 8.26 21.80 -5.75
N GLY A 597 8.98 20.69 -5.50
CA GLY A 597 9.18 19.58 -6.44
C GLY A 597 7.89 18.88 -6.86
N PHE A 598 6.86 18.84 -6.00
CA PHE A 598 5.53 18.34 -6.35
C PHE A 598 4.93 19.09 -7.55
N TYR A 599 4.94 20.41 -7.49
CA TYR A 599 4.38 21.24 -8.56
C TYR A 599 5.21 21.24 -9.82
N GLN A 600 6.53 21.11 -9.68
CA GLN A 600 7.42 20.93 -10.81
C GLN A 600 7.13 19.62 -11.53
N ARG A 601 6.93 18.52 -10.78
CA ARG A 601 6.56 17.22 -11.36
C ARG A 601 5.15 17.25 -11.96
N ALA A 602 4.22 17.93 -11.31
CA ALA A 602 2.87 18.14 -11.86
C ALA A 602 2.91 18.86 -13.21
N ALA A 603 3.78 19.87 -13.38
CA ALA A 603 3.96 20.56 -14.66
C ALA A 603 4.47 19.62 -15.77
N TYR A 604 5.25 18.57 -15.41
CA TYR A 604 5.73 17.59 -16.38
C TYR A 604 4.65 16.58 -16.79
N TRP A 605 3.79 16.18 -15.84
CA TRP A 605 2.93 15.02 -15.98
C TRP A 605 1.49 15.32 -16.33
N ARG A 606 1.01 16.52 -15.98
CA ARG A 606 -0.39 16.92 -16.22
C ARG A 606 -0.53 17.63 -17.56
N SER A 607 -1.69 17.46 -18.19
CA SER A 607 -2.07 18.14 -19.42
C SER A 607 -2.89 19.41 -19.18
N ASP A 608 -3.56 19.52 -18.05
CA ASP A 608 -4.27 20.73 -17.61
C ASP A 608 -3.28 21.77 -17.05
N PRO A 609 -3.63 23.05 -17.04
CA PRO A 609 -2.73 24.12 -16.66
C PRO A 609 -2.21 23.98 -15.22
N VAL A 610 -0.91 24.00 -15.05
CA VAL A 610 -0.21 24.03 -13.75
C VAL A 610 0.57 25.32 -13.65
N LEU A 611 0.46 26.00 -12.53
CA LEU A 611 1.26 27.18 -12.20
C LEU A 611 1.43 27.27 -10.68
N GLN A 612 2.66 27.25 -10.18
CA GLN A 612 2.96 27.40 -8.76
C GLN A 612 4.20 28.27 -8.55
N LEU A 613 4.03 29.30 -7.71
CA LEU A 613 5.11 30.14 -7.21
C LEU A 613 5.88 29.45 -6.08
N SER A 614 7.20 29.64 -6.11
CA SER A 614 8.11 29.27 -5.00
C SER A 614 9.28 30.24 -4.95
N VAL A 615 10.00 30.27 -3.84
CA VAL A 615 11.22 31.05 -3.67
C VAL A 615 12.37 30.09 -3.40
N LEU A 616 13.42 30.16 -4.21
CA LEU A 616 14.62 29.35 -4.04
C LEU A 616 15.36 29.75 -2.76
N THR A 617 15.75 28.75 -1.95
CA THR A 617 16.45 28.97 -0.67
C THR A 617 17.88 28.46 -0.65
N GLY A 618 18.35 27.85 -1.72
CA GLY A 618 19.69 27.31 -1.83
C GLY A 618 20.07 27.01 -3.28
N GLU A 619 21.32 26.64 -3.47
CA GLU A 619 21.80 26.13 -4.72
C GLU A 619 21.22 24.75 -5.03
N ARG A 620 21.24 24.37 -6.31
CA ARG A 620 20.85 23.00 -6.70
C ARG A 620 21.80 22.01 -6.01
N PRO A 621 21.30 21.01 -5.29
CA PRO A 621 22.15 19.98 -4.67
C PRO A 621 23.02 19.32 -5.75
N GLN A 622 24.27 19.04 -5.41
CA GLN A 622 25.18 18.31 -6.31
C GLN A 622 24.69 16.89 -6.58
N ASN A 623 23.99 16.29 -5.58
CA ASN A 623 23.29 15.02 -5.78
C ASN A 623 21.92 15.30 -6.43
N ALA A 624 21.63 14.65 -7.53
CA ALA A 624 20.40 14.84 -8.28
C ALA A 624 19.14 14.21 -7.63
N TRP A 625 19.27 13.56 -6.48
CA TRP A 625 18.13 12.95 -5.74
C TRP A 625 17.21 13.96 -5.07
N GLN A 626 17.69 15.15 -4.82
CA GLN A 626 16.87 16.19 -4.20
C GLN A 626 16.56 17.28 -5.23
N ASN A 627 15.34 17.82 -5.16
CA ASN A 627 15.01 19.03 -5.87
C ASN A 627 15.79 20.22 -5.30
N GLN A 628 15.99 21.24 -6.13
CA GLN A 628 16.54 22.51 -5.65
C GLN A 628 15.68 23.04 -4.50
N PRO A 629 16.24 23.36 -3.32
CA PRO A 629 15.48 23.82 -2.18
C PRO A 629 14.68 25.09 -2.52
N ALA A 630 13.38 25.04 -2.23
CA ALA A 630 12.47 26.16 -2.47
C ALA A 630 11.30 26.11 -1.49
N LEU A 631 10.81 27.28 -1.07
CA LEU A 631 9.69 27.42 -0.14
C LEU A 631 8.52 28.12 -0.81
N LEU A 632 7.33 27.73 -0.43
CA LEU A 632 6.06 28.32 -0.90
C LEU A 632 5.65 29.48 0.01
N LYS A 633 6.54 30.44 0.24
CA LYS A 633 6.31 31.57 1.13
C LYS A 633 6.77 32.91 0.54
N TRP A 634 6.17 34.03 1.05
CA TRP A 634 6.54 35.38 0.75
C TRP A 634 6.74 36.20 2.02
N ASN A 635 7.57 35.66 2.98
CA ASN A 635 8.02 36.34 4.18
C ASN A 635 9.55 36.23 4.23
N TRP A 636 10.25 37.35 4.03
CA TRP A 636 11.71 37.38 3.96
C TRP A 636 12.26 38.65 4.62
N PRO A 637 13.55 38.75 4.96
CA PRO A 637 14.14 40.02 5.41
C PRO A 637 14.04 41.10 4.34
N ASP A 638 13.82 42.35 4.75
CA ASP A 638 13.64 43.49 3.84
C ASP A 638 14.81 43.74 2.88
N THR A 639 16.01 43.29 3.23
CA THR A 639 17.23 43.40 2.40
C THR A 639 17.43 42.22 1.44
N ALA A 640 16.56 41.25 1.44
CA ALA A 640 16.76 40.02 0.67
C ALA A 640 16.54 40.24 -0.82
N THR A 641 17.49 39.77 -1.66
CA THR A 641 17.29 39.58 -3.08
C THR A 641 17.00 38.12 -3.33
N LEU A 642 15.85 37.82 -3.90
CA LEU A 642 15.27 36.49 -4.00
C LEU A 642 15.20 36.04 -5.45
N THR A 643 15.39 34.75 -5.66
CA THR A 643 15.01 34.10 -6.93
C THR A 643 13.63 33.47 -6.77
N VAL A 644 12.64 34.08 -7.42
CA VAL A 644 11.27 33.57 -7.50
C VAL A 644 11.17 32.64 -8.69
N ARG A 645 10.70 31.43 -8.48
CA ARG A 645 10.48 30.41 -9.53
C ARG A 645 9.00 30.13 -9.68
N THR A 646 8.56 29.99 -10.92
CA THR A 646 7.23 29.42 -11.25
C THR A 646 7.43 28.03 -11.87
N ALA A 647 6.90 27.00 -11.25
CA ALA A 647 6.72 25.70 -11.93
C ALA A 647 5.46 25.79 -12.80
N THR A 648 5.54 25.46 -14.09
CA THR A 648 4.41 25.62 -15.01
C THR A 648 4.54 24.80 -16.30
N ASN A 649 3.40 24.44 -16.89
CA ASN A 649 3.22 23.96 -18.26
C ASN A 649 2.46 24.97 -19.16
N CYS A 650 2.27 26.22 -18.70
CA CYS A 650 1.73 27.30 -19.53
C CYS A 650 2.76 27.80 -20.53
N ASP A 651 2.30 28.38 -21.65
CA ASP A 651 3.20 28.92 -22.72
C ASP A 651 3.97 30.16 -22.23
N GLU A 652 3.33 30.96 -21.36
CA GLU A 652 3.90 32.22 -20.86
C GLU A 652 3.44 32.46 -19.42
N VAL A 653 4.25 33.19 -18.65
CA VAL A 653 3.87 33.64 -17.29
C VAL A 653 4.20 35.11 -17.13
N GLU A 654 3.27 35.87 -16.57
CA GLU A 654 3.49 37.24 -16.12
C GLU A 654 3.48 37.27 -14.58
N LEU A 655 4.52 37.84 -14.01
CA LEU A 655 4.71 37.98 -12.57
C LEU A 655 4.33 39.41 -12.11
N PHE A 656 3.63 39.52 -11.03
CA PHE A 656 3.23 40.78 -10.40
C PHE A 656 3.67 40.82 -8.94
N LEU A 657 4.22 41.95 -8.52
CA LEU A 657 4.49 42.27 -7.12
C LEU A 657 3.65 43.48 -6.74
N ASN A 658 2.73 43.32 -5.78
CA ASN A 658 1.80 44.36 -5.34
C ASN A 658 1.07 45.01 -6.53
N LYS A 659 0.54 44.20 -7.44
CA LYS A 659 -0.15 44.59 -8.70
C LYS A 659 0.73 45.25 -9.76
N LYS A 660 2.03 45.49 -9.52
CA LYS A 660 2.97 46.00 -10.51
C LYS A 660 3.58 44.83 -11.28
N SER A 661 3.51 44.87 -12.61
CA SER A 661 4.12 43.84 -13.47
C SER A 661 5.65 43.87 -13.33
N MET A 662 6.20 42.67 -13.10
CA MET A 662 7.65 42.41 -13.05
C MET A 662 8.15 41.78 -14.36
N GLY A 663 7.29 41.77 -15.39
CA GLY A 663 7.53 41.25 -16.70
C GLY A 663 6.83 39.94 -17.01
N ARG A 664 6.53 39.77 -18.30
CA ARG A 664 5.99 38.56 -18.91
C ARG A 664 7.12 37.81 -19.64
N LYS A 665 7.19 36.51 -19.43
CA LYS A 665 8.21 35.64 -20.04
C LYS A 665 7.52 34.45 -20.70
N ALA A 666 8.03 34.09 -21.88
CA ALA A 666 7.70 32.85 -22.57
C ALA A 666 8.54 31.70 -22.02
N ILE A 667 7.97 30.52 -21.96
CA ILE A 667 8.69 29.30 -21.56
C ILE A 667 9.31 28.66 -22.81
N SER A 668 10.53 28.13 -22.67
CA SER A 668 11.10 27.26 -23.69
C SER A 668 10.40 25.90 -23.71
N PRO A 669 10.25 25.24 -24.88
CA PRO A 669 9.44 24.00 -25.00
C PRO A 669 9.82 22.87 -24.03
N ASP A 670 11.09 22.76 -23.66
CA ASP A 670 11.62 21.74 -22.76
C ASP A 670 12.02 22.29 -21.38
N LEU A 671 11.41 23.42 -20.98
CA LEU A 671 11.64 24.03 -19.69
C LEU A 671 10.28 24.24 -19.01
N TYR A 672 10.09 23.67 -17.84
CA TYR A 672 8.83 23.73 -17.11
C TYR A 672 8.89 24.68 -15.90
N PHE A 673 9.74 25.69 -15.96
CA PHE A 673 9.85 26.74 -14.95
C PHE A 673 10.41 28.04 -15.54
N LEU A 674 10.11 29.14 -14.86
CA LEU A 674 10.66 30.46 -15.15
C LEU A 674 11.13 31.11 -13.85
N ASP A 675 12.26 31.86 -13.94
CA ASP A 675 12.84 32.53 -12.77
C ASP A 675 12.84 34.04 -12.92
N TRP A 676 12.59 34.75 -11.79
CA TRP A 676 12.73 36.20 -11.65
C TRP A 676 13.63 36.53 -10.45
N LYS A 677 14.50 37.47 -10.57
CA LYS A 677 15.26 38.05 -9.44
C LYS A 677 14.57 39.29 -8.97
N LEU A 678 14.15 39.34 -7.70
CA LEU A 678 13.40 40.42 -7.08
C LEU A 678 13.98 40.79 -5.74
N ALA A 679 14.00 42.11 -5.41
CA ALA A 679 14.11 42.53 -4.03
C ALA A 679 12.81 42.23 -3.29
N PHE A 680 12.89 41.72 -2.07
CA PHE A 680 11.71 41.47 -1.26
C PHE A 680 10.96 42.78 -0.96
N GLN A 681 9.65 42.74 -1.06
CA GLN A 681 8.73 43.78 -0.60
C GLN A 681 7.50 43.06 -0.03
N PRO A 682 7.06 43.44 1.19
CA PRO A 682 5.84 42.88 1.76
C PRO A 682 4.63 43.07 0.87
N GLY A 683 3.68 42.14 0.91
CA GLY A 683 2.43 42.19 0.16
C GLY A 683 2.12 40.93 -0.63
N GLU A 684 1.59 41.08 -1.85
CA GLU A 684 1.15 39.98 -2.70
C GLU A 684 2.09 39.78 -3.90
N LEU A 685 2.58 38.58 -4.06
CA LEU A 685 3.25 38.10 -5.28
C LEU A 685 2.23 37.24 -6.05
N THR A 686 1.91 37.63 -7.28
CA THR A 686 0.93 36.93 -8.14
C THR A 686 1.56 36.55 -9.46
N ALA A 687 1.45 35.28 -9.86
CA ALA A 687 1.80 34.81 -11.21
C ALA A 687 0.52 34.48 -11.97
N ILE A 688 0.47 34.88 -13.24
CA ILE A 688 -0.63 34.57 -14.17
C ILE A 688 -0.01 33.80 -15.34
N GLY A 689 -0.47 32.56 -15.53
CA GLY A 689 -0.10 31.70 -16.64
C GLY A 689 -1.05 31.88 -17.84
N TYR A 690 -0.50 31.84 -19.04
CA TYR A 690 -1.24 31.97 -20.28
C TYR A 690 -0.98 30.76 -21.17
N ILE A 691 -2.03 30.28 -21.85
CA ILE A 691 -1.98 29.29 -22.93
C ILE A 691 -2.63 29.91 -24.15
N LYS A 692 -1.91 29.96 -25.27
CA LYS A 692 -2.36 30.60 -26.50
C LYS A 692 -2.88 32.02 -26.27
N GLY A 693 -2.17 32.78 -25.42
CA GLY A 693 -2.48 34.16 -25.08
C GLY A 693 -3.67 34.36 -24.10
N LYS A 694 -4.36 33.29 -23.72
CA LYS A 694 -5.49 33.36 -22.75
C LYS A 694 -5.02 32.99 -21.35
N LYS A 695 -5.55 33.66 -20.32
CA LYS A 695 -5.29 33.28 -18.92
C LYS A 695 -5.76 31.86 -18.68
N ALA A 696 -4.86 31.04 -18.12
CA ALA A 696 -5.10 29.63 -17.88
C ALA A 696 -4.93 29.21 -16.41
N ALA A 697 -4.00 29.86 -15.68
CA ALA A 697 -3.73 29.54 -14.28
C ALA A 697 -3.31 30.80 -13.49
N ILE A 698 -3.51 30.78 -12.19
CA ILE A 698 -3.06 31.83 -11.26
C ILE A 698 -2.44 31.16 -10.04
N SER A 699 -1.31 31.68 -9.57
CA SER A 699 -0.68 31.32 -8.31
C SER A 699 -0.36 32.58 -7.50
N LYS A 700 -0.51 32.49 -6.17
CA LYS A 700 -0.28 33.62 -5.26
C LYS A 700 0.54 33.18 -4.07
N LEU A 701 1.44 34.05 -3.63
CA LEU A 701 2.08 34.02 -2.32
C LEU A 701 1.85 35.39 -1.66
N VAL A 702 1.49 35.36 -0.39
CA VAL A 702 1.16 36.59 0.36
C VAL A 702 2.02 36.63 1.62
N THR A 703 2.52 37.82 1.96
CA THR A 703 3.21 38.05 3.21
C THR A 703 2.23 37.82 4.36
N ALA A 704 2.48 36.79 5.17
CA ALA A 704 1.70 36.51 6.35
C ALA A 704 2.10 37.45 7.50
N GLU A 705 1.13 37.87 8.31
CA GLU A 705 1.34 38.61 9.54
C GLU A 705 1.62 37.63 10.71
N THR A 706 1.65 38.15 11.93
CA THR A 706 1.82 37.36 13.15
C THR A 706 0.70 36.32 13.30
N ALA A 707 1.05 35.11 13.68
CA ALA A 707 0.13 34.01 13.94
C ALA A 707 -0.88 34.40 15.05
N THR A 708 -2.17 34.12 14.83
CA THR A 708 -3.25 34.48 15.77
C THR A 708 -4.20 33.36 16.07
N LYS A 709 -4.36 32.38 15.16
CA LYS A 709 -5.38 31.34 15.32
C LYS A 709 -4.94 30.00 14.71
N ILE A 710 -5.56 28.95 15.22
CA ILE A 710 -5.47 27.59 14.68
C ILE A 710 -6.73 27.29 13.90
N GLN A 711 -6.59 26.72 12.71
CA GLN A 711 -7.71 26.19 11.94
C GLN A 711 -7.52 24.68 11.74
N ILE A 712 -8.62 23.92 11.89
CA ILE A 712 -8.66 22.48 11.60
C ILE A 712 -9.55 22.27 10.37
N SER A 713 -9.10 21.45 9.43
CA SER A 713 -9.85 21.10 8.23
C SER A 713 -9.83 19.60 8.03
N ALA A 714 -10.98 19.01 7.73
CA ALA A 714 -11.05 17.60 7.33
C ALA A 714 -10.49 17.43 5.91
N ILE A 715 -9.73 16.38 5.70
CA ILE A 715 -9.23 16.01 4.37
C ILE A 715 -10.21 14.99 3.76
N PRO A 716 -10.83 15.29 2.60
CA PRO A 716 -11.66 14.33 1.91
C PRO A 716 -10.84 13.09 1.48
N LEU A 717 -11.38 11.90 1.72
CA LEU A 717 -10.78 10.64 1.30
C LEU A 717 -11.63 9.99 0.20
N SER A 718 -10.98 9.25 -0.68
CA SER A 718 -11.64 8.48 -1.75
C SER A 718 -12.34 7.21 -1.25
N ILE A 719 -12.17 6.88 0.03
CA ILE A 719 -12.72 5.68 0.67
C ILE A 719 -13.57 6.04 1.88
N THR A 720 -14.43 5.11 2.27
CA THR A 720 -15.13 5.15 3.55
C THR A 720 -14.28 4.44 4.60
N SER A 721 -14.05 5.08 5.75
CA SER A 721 -13.22 4.54 6.83
C SER A 721 -13.71 5.05 8.19
N ASP A 722 -13.43 4.30 9.25
CA ASP A 722 -13.55 4.76 10.64
C ASP A 722 -12.38 5.66 11.06
N VAL A 723 -11.38 5.80 10.21
CA VAL A 723 -10.22 6.69 10.39
C VAL A 723 -10.36 7.90 9.49
N GLY A 724 -10.28 9.10 10.08
CA GLY A 724 -10.26 10.38 9.38
C GLY A 724 -8.90 11.06 9.48
N VAL A 725 -8.53 11.80 8.44
CA VAL A 725 -7.30 12.59 8.35
C VAL A 725 -7.64 14.07 8.35
N TYR A 726 -6.97 14.86 9.17
CA TYR A 726 -7.24 16.27 9.39
C TYR A 726 -5.96 17.08 9.30
N GLU A 727 -6.05 18.24 8.67
CA GLU A 727 -4.98 19.22 8.63
C GLU A 727 -5.24 20.33 9.67
N ILE A 728 -4.22 20.62 10.47
CA ILE A 728 -4.19 21.79 11.34
C ILE A 728 -3.24 22.80 10.71
N THR A 729 -3.69 24.06 10.59
CA THR A 729 -2.88 25.17 10.09
C THR A 729 -2.84 26.31 11.08
N VAL A 730 -1.68 26.94 11.21
CA VAL A 730 -1.48 28.16 11.99
C VAL A 730 -1.68 29.35 11.06
N LYS A 731 -2.61 30.25 11.38
CA LYS A 731 -3.00 31.37 10.52
C LYS A 731 -2.87 32.71 11.24
N ASP A 732 -2.63 33.76 10.45
CA ASP A 732 -2.72 35.14 10.87
C ASP A 732 -4.20 35.65 10.93
N LYS A 733 -4.37 36.92 11.28
CA LYS A 733 -5.71 37.56 11.34
C LYS A 733 -6.41 37.61 9.98
N THR A 734 -5.65 37.64 8.87
CA THR A 734 -6.20 37.71 7.48
C THR A 734 -6.55 36.32 6.95
N GLY A 735 -6.16 35.24 7.62
CA GLY A 735 -6.40 33.87 7.23
C GLY A 735 -5.27 33.25 6.41
N GLN A 736 -4.14 33.93 6.24
CA GLN A 736 -2.96 33.36 5.58
C GLN A 736 -2.26 32.37 6.52
N ILE A 737 -1.72 31.29 5.94
CA ILE A 737 -0.89 30.33 6.70
C ILE A 737 0.43 31.00 7.02
N VAL A 738 0.80 30.97 8.31
CA VAL A 738 2.10 31.46 8.77
C VAL A 738 3.10 30.32 8.67
N ILE A 739 3.77 30.22 7.53
CA ILE A 739 4.69 29.10 7.22
C ILE A 739 5.86 29.01 8.22
N ASP A 740 6.28 30.13 8.77
CA ASP A 740 7.35 30.19 9.77
C ASP A 740 6.86 29.90 11.21
N ALA A 741 5.60 29.56 11.41
CA ALA A 741 5.05 29.20 12.72
C ALA A 741 5.61 27.86 13.20
N LEU A 742 6.14 27.86 14.41
CA LEU A 742 6.70 26.71 15.12
C LEU A 742 5.99 26.47 16.46
N ASN A 743 4.75 26.94 16.58
CA ASN A 743 3.97 26.83 17.82
C ASN A 743 3.80 25.36 18.22
N ALA A 744 4.02 25.05 19.51
CA ALA A 744 3.67 23.75 20.07
C ALA A 744 2.15 23.64 20.16
N ILE A 745 1.57 22.72 19.39
CA ILE A 745 0.13 22.50 19.29
C ILE A 745 -0.21 21.23 20.05
N THR A 746 -1.10 21.36 21.04
CA THR A 746 -1.69 20.21 21.73
C THR A 746 -3.04 19.88 21.12
N VAL A 747 -3.23 18.59 20.77
CA VAL A 747 -4.45 18.09 20.15
C VAL A 747 -5.14 17.15 21.11
N ARG A 748 -6.43 17.38 21.35
CA ARG A 748 -7.30 16.49 22.12
C ARG A 748 -8.47 16.06 21.27
N VAL A 749 -8.90 14.83 21.50
CA VAL A 749 -10.11 14.27 20.88
C VAL A 749 -11.09 13.94 22.00
N GLU A 750 -12.26 14.54 21.94
CA GLU A 750 -13.33 14.33 22.93
C GLU A 750 -14.50 13.56 22.29
N GLY A 751 -15.26 12.83 23.11
CA GLY A 751 -16.39 12.02 22.64
C GLY A 751 -15.99 10.65 22.08
N GLY A 752 -16.62 10.23 20.99
CA GLY A 752 -16.50 8.91 20.39
C GLY A 752 -15.30 8.74 19.46
N GLY A 753 -14.16 9.39 19.71
CA GLY A 753 -12.97 9.32 18.89
C GLY A 753 -11.68 9.11 19.68
N LYS A 754 -10.63 8.66 19.00
CA LYS A 754 -9.27 8.45 19.56
C LYS A 754 -8.24 9.06 18.61
N LEU A 755 -7.33 9.87 19.14
CA LEU A 755 -6.13 10.33 18.42
C LEU A 755 -5.22 9.12 18.21
N ILE A 756 -4.91 8.78 16.95
CA ILE A 756 -4.04 7.65 16.62
C ILE A 756 -2.72 8.07 15.97
N GLY A 757 -2.64 9.28 15.43
CA GLY A 757 -1.41 9.81 14.82
C GLY A 757 -1.37 11.34 14.81
N ILE A 758 -0.16 11.88 15.01
CA ILE A 758 0.15 13.30 14.87
C ILE A 758 1.52 13.45 14.21
N ASP A 759 1.58 14.16 13.08
CA ASP A 759 2.81 14.38 12.33
C ASP A 759 2.88 15.80 11.76
N ASN A 760 4.08 16.30 11.51
CA ASN A 760 4.30 17.64 10.96
C ASN A 760 5.24 17.67 9.75
N GLY A 761 5.81 16.53 9.34
CA GLY A 761 6.75 16.47 8.23
C GLY A 761 8.24 16.76 8.60
N ASP A 762 8.54 17.08 9.84
CA ASP A 762 9.92 17.36 10.28
C ASP A 762 10.70 16.06 10.51
N LEU A 763 11.65 15.77 9.63
CA LEU A 763 12.54 14.61 9.73
C LEU A 763 13.61 14.74 10.84
N ASN A 764 13.76 15.91 11.47
CA ASN A 764 14.70 16.12 12.57
C ASN A 764 14.05 15.95 13.94
N TYR A 765 12.80 15.63 14.01
CA TYR A 765 12.10 15.40 15.27
C TYR A 765 12.58 14.09 15.92
N THR A 766 13.06 14.18 17.17
CA THR A 766 13.67 13.05 17.91
C THR A 766 12.78 12.47 19.01
N GLY A 767 11.65 13.09 19.29
CA GLY A 767 10.71 12.59 20.30
C GLY A 767 9.88 11.40 19.82
N SER A 768 9.12 10.79 20.76
CA SER A 768 8.14 9.76 20.44
C SER A 768 7.06 10.28 19.47
N PHE A 769 6.66 9.47 18.50
CA PHE A 769 5.51 9.77 17.64
C PHE A 769 4.16 9.59 18.37
N LYS A 770 4.14 8.91 19.50
CA LYS A 770 2.94 8.72 20.34
C LYS A 770 2.82 9.85 21.36
N THR A 771 2.49 11.04 20.88
CA THR A 771 2.34 12.27 21.65
C THR A 771 1.06 13.00 21.28
N GLU A 772 0.53 13.81 22.19
CA GLU A 772 -0.61 14.70 21.93
C GLU A 772 -0.15 16.13 21.57
N THR A 773 1.13 16.43 21.73
CA THR A 773 1.69 17.76 21.46
C THR A 773 2.83 17.68 20.46
N ARG A 774 2.73 18.46 19.39
CA ARG A 774 3.74 18.56 18.36
C ARG A 774 3.88 20.00 17.87
N ASN A 775 5.09 20.41 17.52
CA ASN A 775 5.30 21.73 16.92
C ASN A 775 4.69 21.75 15.51
N ALA A 776 4.13 22.89 15.12
CA ALA A 776 3.86 23.14 13.72
C ALA A 776 5.18 23.13 12.94
N TYR A 777 5.16 22.64 11.72
CA TYR A 777 6.27 22.70 10.78
C TYR A 777 5.73 23.21 9.44
N HIS A 778 6.34 24.26 8.91
CA HIS A 778 5.77 25.03 7.79
C HIS A 778 4.33 25.50 8.06
N GLY A 779 4.02 25.84 9.31
CA GLY A 779 2.70 26.30 9.76
C GLY A 779 1.61 25.22 9.74
N ARG A 780 1.97 23.93 9.65
CA ARG A 780 1.07 22.80 9.47
C ARG A 780 1.32 21.67 10.46
N LEU A 781 0.29 20.86 10.64
CA LEU A 781 0.30 19.63 11.42
C LEU A 781 -0.76 18.68 10.84
N LEU A 782 -0.44 17.41 10.66
CA LEU A 782 -1.38 16.37 10.26
C LEU A 782 -1.85 15.59 11.49
N VAL A 783 -3.15 15.35 11.58
CA VAL A 783 -3.78 14.61 12.68
C VAL A 783 -4.65 13.51 12.11
N THR A 784 -4.54 12.32 12.68
CA THR A 784 -5.35 11.16 12.31
C THR A 784 -6.15 10.71 13.52
N VAL A 785 -7.47 10.56 13.33
CA VAL A 785 -8.40 10.20 14.40
C VAL A 785 -9.23 8.99 13.98
N GLN A 786 -9.30 8.00 14.85
CA GLN A 786 -10.15 6.84 14.70
C GLN A 786 -11.47 7.04 15.46
N LYS A 787 -12.59 6.72 14.83
CA LYS A 787 -13.90 6.68 15.50
C LYS A 787 -14.00 5.40 16.31
N THR A 788 -14.29 5.55 17.59
CA THR A 788 -14.41 4.43 18.57
C THR A 788 -15.85 4.09 18.95
N SER A 789 -16.80 4.96 18.54
CA SER A 789 -18.22 4.77 18.83
C SER A 789 -19.06 5.12 17.59
N PRO A 790 -20.00 4.28 17.17
CA PRO A 790 -20.88 4.59 16.04
C PRO A 790 -21.95 5.64 16.40
N ILE A 791 -22.21 5.87 17.67
CA ILE A 791 -23.35 6.68 18.16
C ILE A 791 -22.89 8.07 18.65
N ASN A 792 -21.68 8.16 19.25
CA ASN A 792 -21.22 9.39 19.85
C ASN A 792 -20.50 10.26 18.82
N GLU A 793 -20.82 11.55 18.81
CA GLU A 793 -20.03 12.53 18.11
C GLU A 793 -18.63 12.61 18.70
N ALA A 794 -17.65 12.90 17.88
CA ALA A 794 -16.30 13.19 18.31
C ALA A 794 -15.90 14.61 17.89
N GLN A 795 -15.07 15.26 18.69
CA GLN A 795 -14.56 16.60 18.41
C GLN A 795 -13.04 16.61 18.52
N ILE A 796 -12.38 17.23 17.54
CA ILE A 796 -10.96 17.56 17.64
C ILE A 796 -10.82 18.99 18.15
N ILE A 797 -9.98 19.18 19.15
CA ILE A 797 -9.62 20.48 19.72
C ILE A 797 -8.11 20.64 19.63
N ALA A 798 -7.65 21.72 19.01
CA ALA A 798 -6.24 22.07 18.93
C ALA A 798 -5.96 23.40 19.64
N THR A 799 -4.96 23.41 20.51
CA THR A 799 -4.60 24.58 21.31
C THR A 799 -3.10 24.85 21.25
N ALA A 800 -2.71 26.11 21.30
CA ALA A 800 -1.32 26.54 21.47
C ALA A 800 -1.29 27.87 22.25
N PRO A 801 -0.24 28.14 23.05
CA PRO A 801 -0.08 29.43 23.73
C PRO A 801 -0.12 30.61 22.76
N GLY A 802 -0.91 31.63 23.08
CA GLY A 802 -1.02 32.86 22.30
C GLY A 802 -1.86 32.78 21.03
N LEU A 803 -2.47 31.65 20.75
CA LEU A 803 -3.33 31.45 19.57
C LEU A 803 -4.77 31.12 19.99
N SER A 804 -5.74 31.60 19.22
CA SER A 804 -7.12 31.12 19.32
C SER A 804 -7.22 29.66 18.91
N SER A 805 -7.91 28.84 19.75
CA SER A 805 -8.03 27.40 19.54
C SER A 805 -8.84 27.05 18.29
N GLY A 806 -8.42 26.00 17.58
CA GLY A 806 -9.20 25.38 16.50
C GLY A 806 -10.10 24.27 17.05
N ARG A 807 -11.31 24.11 16.46
CA ARG A 807 -12.24 23.03 16.78
C ARG A 807 -12.95 22.54 15.52
N ILE A 808 -13.19 21.22 15.45
CA ILE A 808 -14.01 20.61 14.40
C ILE A 808 -14.76 19.41 14.98
N VAL A 809 -16.03 19.27 14.62
CA VAL A 809 -16.83 18.07 14.91
C VAL A 809 -16.55 17.02 13.83
N ILE A 810 -16.31 15.81 14.23
CA ILE A 810 -16.00 14.70 13.33
C ILE A 810 -17.30 14.02 12.92
N SER A 811 -17.64 14.13 11.64
CA SER A 811 -18.69 13.35 11.01
C SER A 811 -18.06 12.18 10.28
N LEU A 812 -17.77 11.08 10.98
CA LEU A 812 -17.28 9.85 10.36
C LEU A 812 -18.46 8.93 10.06
N THR A 813 -18.74 8.70 8.79
CA THR A 813 -19.71 7.69 8.36
C THR A 813 -19.06 6.30 8.48
N SER A 814 -19.50 5.52 9.47
CA SER A 814 -19.10 4.11 9.61
C SER A 814 -19.90 3.27 8.62
N GLN A 815 -19.32 2.95 7.48
CA GLN A 815 -19.65 1.74 6.72
C GLN A 815 -18.32 1.12 6.28
N LEU A 816 -17.83 0.18 7.07
CA LEU A 816 -16.80 -0.76 6.61
C LEU A 816 -17.46 -1.71 5.62
N HIS A 817 -17.24 -1.48 4.34
CA HIS A 817 -17.26 -2.52 3.33
C HIS A 817 -15.82 -2.69 2.84
N LEU A 818 -14.97 -3.27 3.69
CA LEU A 818 -13.78 -3.97 3.23
C LEU A 818 -14.24 -5.30 2.67
N PHE A 819 -13.87 -5.59 1.44
CA PHE A 819 -14.16 -6.82 0.68
C PHE A 819 -13.58 -8.08 1.31
#